data_3286c7c956e204ef6e7bbaf06eafae7f
#
_entry.id   3286c7c956e204ef6e7bbaf06eafae7f
#
_cell.length_a   1.000
_cell.length_b   1.000
_cell.length_c   1.000
_cell.angle_alpha   90.00
_cell.angle_beta   90.00
_cell.angle_gamma   90.00
#
_symmetry.space_group_name_H-M   'P 1'
#
loop_
_entity.id
_entity.type
_entity.pdbx_description
1 polymer ?
#
loop_
_entity_poly.entity_id
_entity_poly.type
_entity_poly.pdbx_seq_one_letter_code
_entity_poly.pdbx_strand_id
1 'polypeptide(L)'
;MTTDALLPIAPNGPVTFGPFVLDVAQARLSRDGQPLPLGGRPLAVLALLAAHPGRLLTKDAVLDAVWGHRHVTESALKGTVNLLRSALGDAVKTPRFIETVPRCGYRFVATVMALQAAPSAPDVARLSAASAAPAAPAIAALPVALAPGNLPPPQAGLVGREANLSALAAALHRQRLVTLSGLGGVGKTRLALACAAQAAPRDGAWLVRLEDLHDAALLVPLVAQTLRLGPGAAADVAALGRALSPLDLLLVLDNAEHLVAEVAGMVHALLAAAPALRLLVTSQLPLRLAFEQVLPLAPLGLPADVADSAPAPDDYAAARLFCQSVRQQQPAWVVQAAEHADIAAICRALDGVPLALELAAARVPLLGVAGVRSRLDQRFALLTSAPRDAAQRHRTLAAALDWTFGLLTPAERGSLQRLAVFVGDFSAEAAEAVLTGSDVAPAGEALDLLERLRACSLLTHAPGPGGSWLRLFDSVRRYALDDAARHGVLADAQCRHLAWMRQCFEAIERAEFHTPLLQWLPVARRDIDNLRAALRHGLQASAPATQREDALCLLAATAMFWYRSGNRREGWKWLQAGRALPASARTTVLLDHAVGMFTAFAQMALPAMGIEALLRSRAALMEAGDHRRCYLSLYSEAQMRPRLSSDFDPSLLIAGMHHWADDGWGTFERRHVHMVEASMLRRQGSMETYVQVSARLANACRAAGGLAESWPHANGQAQGLTVLGRLDDACALLQHALVEIRAAGLLREQVSLLAIAASAALRRDGSPTAQALGREALQLLQADDMAWWMADALPWAAWHDGRAADAARLQACADALMAARGDVRGPFFGALRSAMVQAIDSHPQAAALQALLHAPVGLSLASAIDLALGAGLLCAPACCA
;
A
#
# COMPACT_ATOMS: atom_id res chain seq x y z
N MET A 1 13.86 23.47 -35.10
CA MET A 1 14.28 24.16 -33.87
C MET A 1 13.93 23.21 -32.75
N THR A 2 14.89 22.59 -32.16
CA THR A 2 14.88 21.47 -31.25
C THR A 2 14.13 21.80 -29.95
N THR A 3 13.10 21.01 -29.66
CA THR A 3 12.38 21.00 -28.39
C THR A 3 13.26 20.29 -27.36
N ASP A 4 13.99 21.07 -26.58
CA ASP A 4 14.72 20.59 -25.40
C ASP A 4 13.70 20.30 -24.29
N ALA A 5 13.59 19.03 -23.90
CA ALA A 5 12.70 18.56 -22.85
C ALA A 5 13.12 19.17 -21.50
N LEU A 6 12.25 20.00 -20.94
CA LEU A 6 12.40 20.60 -19.62
C LEU A 6 12.14 19.55 -18.53
N LEU A 7 13.20 18.91 -18.04
CA LEU A 7 13.15 18.19 -16.77
C LEU A 7 13.13 19.22 -15.63
N PRO A 8 12.24 19.13 -14.64
CA PRO A 8 12.23 20.03 -13.50
C PRO A 8 13.43 19.71 -12.60
N ILE A 9 14.47 20.49 -12.67
CA ILE A 9 15.50 20.53 -11.62
C ILE A 9 14.90 21.41 -10.51
N ALA A 10 14.23 20.78 -9.54
CA ALA A 10 13.89 21.47 -8.31
C ALA A 10 15.19 21.86 -7.61
N PRO A 11 15.35 23.11 -7.12
CA PRO A 11 16.51 23.48 -6.34
C PRO A 11 16.58 22.59 -5.09
N ASN A 12 17.73 21.98 -4.85
CA ASN A 12 17.98 21.17 -3.65
C ASN A 12 18.08 22.09 -2.42
N GLY A 13 16.94 22.46 -1.83
CA GLY A 13 16.86 23.28 -0.62
C GLY A 13 15.99 24.52 -0.76
N PRO A 14 15.72 25.23 0.37
CA PRO A 14 14.94 26.46 0.34
C PRO A 14 15.67 27.56 -0.42
N VAL A 15 14.90 28.32 -1.21
CA VAL A 15 15.40 29.47 -2.00
C VAL A 15 14.77 30.77 -1.55
N THR A 16 15.53 31.87 -1.65
CA THR A 16 15.09 33.22 -1.31
C THR A 16 15.00 34.11 -2.55
N PHE A 17 13.96 34.93 -2.62
CA PHE A 17 13.82 35.98 -3.61
C PHE A 17 13.10 37.20 -3.00
N GLY A 18 13.77 38.32 -2.91
CA GLY A 18 13.28 39.49 -2.15
C GLY A 18 12.98 39.14 -0.70
N PRO A 19 11.80 39.48 -0.14
CA PRO A 19 11.41 39.15 1.23
C PRO A 19 10.84 37.75 1.40
N PHE A 20 10.84 36.92 0.34
CA PHE A 20 10.22 35.58 0.34
C PHE A 20 11.24 34.48 0.46
N VAL A 21 10.86 33.42 1.22
CA VAL A 21 11.55 32.15 1.30
C VAL A 21 10.60 31.07 0.78
N LEU A 22 11.00 30.38 -0.27
CA LEU A 22 10.28 29.28 -0.86
C LEU A 22 10.98 27.96 -0.51
N ASP A 23 10.32 27.12 0.26
CA ASP A 23 10.73 25.76 0.55
C ASP A 23 9.85 24.80 -0.26
N VAL A 24 10.41 24.28 -1.34
CA VAL A 24 9.67 23.37 -2.25
C VAL A 24 9.44 22.00 -1.60
N ALA A 25 10.39 21.55 -0.76
CA ALA A 25 10.31 20.25 -0.09
C ALA A 25 9.19 20.22 0.96
N GLN A 26 8.99 21.35 1.66
CA GLN A 26 7.91 21.49 2.64
C GLN A 26 6.62 22.09 2.06
N ALA A 27 6.59 22.35 0.75
CA ALA A 27 5.50 23.01 0.04
C ALA A 27 5.06 24.33 0.74
N ARG A 28 6.02 25.19 1.12
CA ARG A 28 5.79 26.37 1.94
C ARG A 28 6.43 27.63 1.34
N LEU A 29 5.64 28.70 1.30
CA LEU A 29 6.13 30.04 1.03
C LEU A 29 6.00 30.88 2.30
N SER A 30 7.04 31.63 2.66
CA SER A 30 6.99 32.58 3.77
C SER A 30 7.50 33.97 3.32
N ARG A 31 6.99 35.01 3.95
CA ARG A 31 7.45 36.36 3.78
C ARG A 31 7.91 36.92 5.13
N ASP A 32 9.14 37.39 5.20
CA ASP A 32 9.73 37.93 6.45
C ASP A 32 9.55 36.95 7.65
N GLY A 33 9.68 35.63 7.39
CA GLY A 33 9.50 34.56 8.36
C GLY A 33 8.05 34.14 8.65
N GLN A 34 7.05 34.85 8.16
CA GLN A 34 5.63 34.52 8.33
C GLN A 34 5.12 33.67 7.16
N PRO A 35 4.44 32.53 7.42
CA PRO A 35 3.92 31.65 6.37
C PRO A 35 2.78 32.34 5.61
N LEU A 36 2.83 32.24 4.27
CA LEU A 36 1.76 32.68 3.37
C LEU A 36 0.94 31.49 2.93
N PRO A 37 -0.39 31.52 3.09
CA PRO A 37 -1.26 30.40 2.65
C PRO A 37 -1.40 30.43 1.12
N LEU A 38 -0.68 29.54 0.43
CA LEU A 38 -0.82 29.30 -1.00
C LEU A 38 -1.25 27.86 -1.23
N GLY A 39 -2.24 27.65 -2.10
CA GLY A 39 -2.65 26.31 -2.53
C GLY A 39 -1.56 25.60 -3.33
N GLY A 40 -1.63 24.26 -3.44
CA GLY A 40 -0.59 23.46 -4.06
C GLY A 40 -0.26 23.82 -5.51
N ARG A 41 -1.25 24.19 -6.35
CA ARG A 41 -1.03 24.57 -7.76
C ARG A 41 -0.35 25.94 -7.93
N PRO A 42 -0.78 27.01 -7.27
CA PRO A 42 -0.02 28.28 -7.25
C PRO A 42 1.42 28.07 -6.79
N LEU A 43 1.64 27.29 -5.75
CA LEU A 43 2.99 27.02 -5.27
C LEU A 43 3.85 26.25 -6.29
N ALA A 44 3.28 25.26 -7.00
CA ALA A 44 3.97 24.53 -8.05
C ALA A 44 4.34 25.42 -9.24
N VAL A 45 3.47 26.35 -9.66
CA VAL A 45 3.79 27.34 -10.68
C VAL A 45 4.90 28.26 -10.22
N LEU A 46 4.87 28.72 -8.95
CA LEU A 46 5.92 29.57 -8.39
C LEU A 46 7.26 28.82 -8.32
N ALA A 47 7.26 27.56 -7.89
CA ALA A 47 8.47 26.74 -7.84
C ALA A 47 9.09 26.53 -9.22
N LEU A 48 8.26 26.25 -10.23
CA LEU A 48 8.70 26.09 -11.62
C LEU A 48 9.30 27.39 -12.17
N LEU A 49 8.66 28.53 -11.91
CA LEU A 49 9.15 29.86 -12.36
C LEU A 49 10.44 30.23 -11.63
N ALA A 50 10.54 30.00 -10.33
CA ALA A 50 11.73 30.30 -9.52
C ALA A 50 12.91 29.36 -9.80
N ALA A 51 12.66 28.15 -10.29
CA ALA A 51 13.71 27.25 -10.77
C ALA A 51 14.36 27.71 -12.10
N HIS A 52 13.69 28.62 -12.84
CA HIS A 52 14.18 29.13 -14.15
C HIS A 52 14.20 30.65 -14.18
N PRO A 53 14.95 31.31 -13.28
CA PRO A 53 14.97 32.76 -13.21
C PRO A 53 15.51 33.39 -14.52
N GLY A 54 14.85 34.47 -15.00
CA GLY A 54 15.20 35.15 -16.25
C GLY A 54 14.75 34.44 -17.55
N ARG A 55 14.39 33.13 -17.49
CA ARG A 55 13.96 32.37 -18.67
C ARG A 55 12.45 32.55 -18.92
N LEU A 56 12.09 32.74 -20.19
CA LEU A 56 10.69 32.73 -20.61
C LEU A 56 10.16 31.31 -20.67
N LEU A 57 9.14 31.00 -19.89
CA LEU A 57 8.40 29.74 -19.97
C LEU A 57 7.11 29.97 -20.76
N THR A 58 6.88 29.16 -21.79
CA THR A 58 5.65 29.25 -22.58
C THR A 58 4.44 28.79 -21.76
N LYS A 59 3.24 29.24 -22.14
CA LYS A 59 2.02 28.84 -21.46
C LYS A 59 1.85 27.34 -21.46
N ASP A 60 2.09 26.69 -22.60
CA ASP A 60 1.99 25.23 -22.76
C ASP A 60 3.02 24.53 -21.87
N ALA A 61 4.27 25.00 -21.83
CA ALA A 61 5.30 24.43 -20.96
C ALA A 61 4.95 24.52 -19.47
N VAL A 62 4.30 25.59 -19.02
CA VAL A 62 3.83 25.74 -17.64
C VAL A 62 2.61 24.86 -17.38
N LEU A 63 1.69 24.76 -18.32
CA LEU A 63 0.53 23.88 -18.25
C LEU A 63 0.95 22.42 -18.19
N ASP A 64 1.84 21.97 -19.07
CA ASP A 64 2.33 20.60 -19.09
C ASP A 64 3.11 20.23 -17.82
N ALA A 65 3.96 21.12 -17.33
CA ALA A 65 4.78 20.87 -16.13
C ALA A 65 3.95 20.81 -14.82
N VAL A 66 2.87 21.61 -14.71
CA VAL A 66 2.10 21.75 -13.47
C VAL A 66 0.78 20.98 -13.48
N TRP A 67 0.17 20.77 -14.66
CA TRP A 67 -1.11 20.06 -14.81
C TRP A 67 -0.98 18.73 -15.58
N GLY A 68 0.17 18.45 -16.20
CA GLY A 68 0.37 17.29 -17.05
C GLY A 68 -0.45 17.39 -18.35
N HIS A 69 -0.64 16.26 -19.04
CA HIS A 69 -1.41 16.21 -20.31
C HIS A 69 -2.93 16.34 -20.13
N ARG A 70 -3.40 17.04 -19.11
CA ARG A 70 -4.83 17.33 -18.91
C ARG A 70 -5.23 18.53 -19.73
N HIS A 71 -6.39 18.48 -20.38
CA HIS A 71 -6.99 19.61 -21.09
C HIS A 71 -7.39 20.72 -20.08
N VAL A 72 -6.45 21.56 -19.71
CA VAL A 72 -6.68 22.74 -18.86
C VAL A 72 -6.61 23.98 -19.74
N THR A 73 -7.63 24.84 -19.64
CA THR A 73 -7.70 26.05 -20.43
C THR A 73 -6.66 27.10 -19.96
N GLU A 74 -6.18 27.95 -20.89
CA GLU A 74 -5.28 29.07 -20.55
C GLU A 74 -5.83 30.00 -19.45
N SER A 75 -7.14 30.04 -19.27
CA SER A 75 -7.81 30.82 -18.22
C SER A 75 -7.46 30.34 -16.80
N ALA A 76 -7.28 29.04 -16.60
CA ALA A 76 -6.88 28.48 -15.31
C ALA A 76 -5.44 28.87 -14.94
N LEU A 77 -4.51 28.83 -15.90
CA LEU A 77 -3.14 29.31 -15.68
C LEU A 77 -3.13 30.82 -15.37
N LYS A 78 -3.91 31.62 -16.12
CA LYS A 78 -4.04 33.06 -15.87
C LYS A 78 -4.60 33.35 -14.47
N GLY A 79 -5.61 32.59 -14.03
CA GLY A 79 -6.16 32.68 -12.67
C GLY A 79 -5.11 32.34 -11.61
N THR A 80 -4.34 31.28 -11.81
CA THR A 80 -3.26 30.85 -10.91
C THR A 80 -2.15 31.89 -10.79
N VAL A 81 -1.72 32.50 -11.91
CA VAL A 81 -0.72 33.58 -11.92
C VAL A 81 -1.25 34.83 -11.23
N ASN A 82 -2.53 35.15 -11.37
CA ASN A 82 -3.13 36.29 -10.67
C ASN A 82 -3.16 36.08 -9.15
N LEU A 83 -3.46 34.86 -8.68
CA LEU A 83 -3.37 34.48 -7.26
C LEU A 83 -1.94 34.62 -6.73
N LEU A 84 -0.94 34.18 -7.51
CA LEU A 84 0.47 34.35 -7.15
C LEU A 84 0.84 35.85 -7.03
N ARG A 85 0.47 36.68 -7.99
CA ARG A 85 0.72 38.10 -7.93
C ARG A 85 0.08 38.77 -6.72
N SER A 86 -1.15 38.39 -6.42
CA SER A 86 -1.84 38.89 -5.22
C SER A 86 -1.08 38.52 -3.95
N ALA A 87 -0.61 37.26 -3.82
CA ALA A 87 0.15 36.80 -2.66
C ALA A 87 1.55 37.45 -2.55
N LEU A 88 2.22 37.68 -3.69
CA LEU A 88 3.54 38.30 -3.74
C LEU A 88 3.49 39.85 -3.69
N GLY A 89 2.32 40.46 -3.80
CA GLY A 89 2.17 41.90 -3.94
C GLY A 89 2.76 42.42 -5.26
N ASP A 90 2.64 41.65 -6.35
CA ASP A 90 3.27 41.91 -7.64
C ASP A 90 2.28 42.60 -8.63
N ALA A 91 2.63 43.71 -9.20
CA ALA A 91 1.77 44.48 -10.09
C ALA A 91 2.00 44.11 -11.57
N VAL A 92 0.91 43.89 -12.34
CA VAL A 92 0.99 43.50 -13.75
C VAL A 92 1.74 44.50 -14.62
N LYS A 93 1.62 45.81 -14.35
CA LYS A 93 2.23 46.87 -15.14
C LYS A 93 3.71 47.13 -14.78
N THR A 94 4.11 46.80 -13.56
CA THR A 94 5.48 46.95 -13.04
C THR A 94 5.88 45.68 -12.29
N PRO A 95 6.13 44.57 -13.01
CA PRO A 95 6.38 43.29 -12.38
C PRO A 95 7.73 43.28 -11.65
N ARG A 96 7.68 42.87 -10.37
CA ARG A 96 8.88 42.67 -9.53
C ARG A 96 9.30 41.21 -9.45
N PHE A 97 8.36 40.28 -9.68
CA PHE A 97 8.57 38.84 -9.57
C PHE A 97 8.16 38.13 -10.83
N ILE A 98 6.95 38.34 -11.36
CA ILE A 98 6.42 37.58 -12.49
C ILE A 98 6.04 38.53 -13.63
N GLU A 99 6.84 38.50 -14.69
CA GLU A 99 6.56 39.26 -15.92
C GLU A 99 5.65 38.45 -16.85
N THR A 100 4.64 39.05 -17.44
CA THR A 100 3.87 38.47 -18.54
C THR A 100 4.41 38.90 -19.87
N VAL A 101 4.86 37.97 -20.70
CA VAL A 101 5.21 38.27 -22.09
C VAL A 101 3.97 37.97 -22.96
N PRO A 102 3.36 38.99 -23.57
CA PRO A 102 2.10 38.86 -24.32
C PRO A 102 2.18 37.75 -25.38
N ARG A 103 1.17 36.90 -25.44
CA ARG A 103 1.03 35.74 -26.34
C ARG A 103 2.06 34.61 -26.18
N CYS A 104 3.14 34.79 -25.39
CA CYS A 104 4.22 33.85 -25.24
C CYS A 104 4.14 33.04 -23.91
N GLY A 105 4.09 33.75 -22.78
CA GLY A 105 4.14 33.05 -21.50
C GLY A 105 4.52 33.95 -20.32
N TYR A 106 5.27 33.39 -19.36
CA TYR A 106 5.66 34.03 -18.11
C TYR A 106 7.16 33.92 -17.88
N ARG A 107 7.75 34.92 -17.22
CA ARG A 107 9.16 34.94 -16.85
C ARG A 107 9.29 35.33 -15.39
N PHE A 108 10.17 34.66 -14.64
CA PHE A 108 10.51 35.10 -13.27
C PHE A 108 11.65 36.10 -13.32
N VAL A 109 11.44 37.31 -12.87
CA VAL A 109 12.39 38.43 -13.04
C VAL A 109 13.20 38.74 -11.78
N ALA A 110 12.83 38.16 -10.62
CA ALA A 110 13.58 38.35 -9.39
C ALA A 110 14.81 37.45 -9.31
N THR A 111 15.88 37.95 -8.66
CA THR A 111 17.06 37.11 -8.38
C THR A 111 16.75 36.09 -7.31
N VAL A 112 17.02 34.82 -7.59
CA VAL A 112 16.81 33.68 -6.70
C VAL A 112 18.16 33.24 -6.11
N MET A 113 18.24 33.14 -4.79
CA MET A 113 19.45 32.71 -4.08
C MET A 113 19.14 31.47 -3.22
N ALA A 114 20.05 30.47 -3.21
CA ALA A 114 19.92 29.34 -2.32
C ALA A 114 20.24 29.76 -0.88
N LEU A 115 19.39 29.35 0.06
CA LEU A 115 19.63 29.55 1.49
C LEU A 115 20.62 28.50 1.98
N GLN A 116 21.91 28.85 2.13
CA GLN A 116 22.88 27.96 2.78
C GLN A 116 22.59 27.93 4.27
N ALA A 117 22.46 26.73 4.84
CA ALA A 117 22.35 26.55 6.29
C ALA A 117 23.64 27.07 6.95
N ALA A 118 23.51 28.03 7.85
CA ALA A 118 24.64 28.54 8.63
C ALA A 118 25.24 27.43 9.52
N PRO A 119 26.57 27.30 9.58
CA PRO A 119 27.20 26.35 10.49
C PRO A 119 27.06 26.82 11.93
N SER A 120 26.59 25.96 12.80
CA SER A 120 26.61 26.16 14.26
C SER A 120 28.06 26.27 14.72
N ALA A 121 28.37 27.29 15.54
CA ALA A 121 29.69 27.61 16.03
C ALA A 121 30.27 26.51 16.95
N PRO A 122 31.60 26.41 17.00
CA PRO A 122 32.28 25.32 17.67
C PRO A 122 32.58 25.65 19.14
N ASP A 123 32.57 24.63 19.98
CA ASP A 123 33.21 24.68 21.30
C ASP A 123 34.61 24.07 21.26
N VAL A 124 35.53 24.76 21.86
CA VAL A 124 36.99 24.57 21.77
C VAL A 124 37.45 23.72 22.90
N ALA A 125 38.16 22.62 22.66
CA ALA A 125 39.28 22.18 23.52
C ALA A 125 40.18 21.12 22.88
N ARG A 126 41.31 21.57 22.38
CA ARG A 126 42.70 21.04 22.51
C ARG A 126 43.04 19.60 22.12
N LEU A 127 43.72 19.54 20.98
CA LEU A 127 45.13 19.00 20.79
C LEU A 127 45.53 17.70 21.50
N SER A 128 45.75 16.63 20.74
CA SER A 128 47.10 16.03 20.65
C SER A 128 47.17 15.06 19.44
N ALA A 129 48.31 15.13 18.76
CA ALA A 129 48.62 14.34 17.57
C ALA A 129 49.05 12.92 17.91
N ALA A 130 48.65 11.95 17.08
CA ALA A 130 49.52 10.84 16.68
C ALA A 130 48.87 10.08 15.50
N SER A 131 49.63 9.91 14.46
CA SER A 131 49.50 9.12 13.26
C SER A 131 49.00 7.69 13.53
N ALA A 132 47.89 7.28 12.82
CA ALA A 132 47.64 5.89 12.46
C ALA A 132 46.71 5.84 11.24
N ALA A 133 46.94 4.90 10.35
CA ALA A 133 46.29 4.70 9.06
C ALA A 133 44.75 4.57 9.14
N PRO A 134 44.00 4.85 8.03
CA PRO A 134 42.55 4.86 8.10
C PRO A 134 42.01 3.41 8.21
N ALA A 135 41.49 3.10 9.40
CA ALA A 135 40.60 1.95 9.54
C ALA A 135 39.29 2.23 8.84
N ALA A 136 38.81 1.26 8.07
CA ALA A 136 37.49 1.29 7.44
C ALA A 136 36.41 1.60 8.48
N PRO A 137 35.39 2.41 8.13
CA PRO A 137 34.34 2.72 9.09
C PRO A 137 33.56 1.44 9.45
N ALA A 138 33.57 1.10 10.73
CA ALA A 138 32.70 0.08 11.28
C ALA A 138 31.25 0.54 11.04
N ILE A 139 30.54 -0.20 10.20
CA ILE A 139 29.12 0.02 9.92
C ILE A 139 28.35 -0.37 11.18
N ALA A 140 28.00 0.64 11.99
CA ALA A 140 26.99 0.46 13.03
C ALA A 140 25.72 -0.05 12.37
N ALA A 141 25.18 -1.16 12.87
CA ALA A 141 23.88 -1.67 12.48
C ALA A 141 22.86 -0.56 12.74
N LEU A 142 22.40 0.10 11.66
CA LEU A 142 21.27 1.01 11.74
C LEU A 142 20.04 0.18 12.11
N PRO A 143 19.31 0.53 13.18
CA PRO A 143 18.04 -0.12 13.48
C PRO A 143 17.13 0.05 12.26
N VAL A 144 16.47 -1.02 11.86
CA VAL A 144 15.42 -1.00 10.83
C VAL A 144 14.30 -0.12 11.38
N ALA A 145 14.34 1.17 11.09
CA ALA A 145 13.24 2.07 11.36
C ALA A 145 12.13 1.74 10.37
N LEU A 146 11.13 1.00 10.84
CA LEU A 146 9.84 0.94 10.14
C LEU A 146 9.36 2.38 9.95
N ALA A 147 8.84 2.71 8.76
CA ALA A 147 8.23 4.01 8.53
C ALA A 147 7.17 4.28 9.60
N PRO A 148 7.05 5.50 10.14
CA PRO A 148 6.20 5.80 11.28
C PRO A 148 4.72 5.59 10.94
N GLY A 149 4.23 4.35 11.05
CA GLY A 149 2.83 3.99 10.96
C GLY A 149 2.12 4.30 9.62
N ASN A 150 0.79 4.06 9.60
CA ASN A 150 -0.09 4.38 8.48
C ASN A 150 -1.32 5.20 8.93
N LEU A 151 -1.23 5.86 10.09
CA LEU A 151 -2.34 6.65 10.59
C LEU A 151 -2.66 7.79 9.63
N PRO A 152 -3.95 8.07 9.39
CA PRO A 152 -4.33 9.24 8.63
C PRO A 152 -3.92 10.53 9.38
N PRO A 153 -3.72 11.65 8.66
CA PRO A 153 -3.40 12.92 9.30
C PRO A 153 -4.47 13.28 10.34
N PRO A 154 -4.07 13.93 11.46
CA PRO A 154 -5.00 14.29 12.52
C PRO A 154 -6.16 15.13 11.97
N GLN A 155 -7.38 14.66 12.19
CA GLN A 155 -8.56 15.46 11.88
C GLN A 155 -8.79 16.50 12.96
N ALA A 156 -9.50 17.59 12.63
CA ALA A 156 -9.81 18.68 13.56
C ALA A 156 -10.39 18.16 14.88
N GLY A 157 -10.03 18.82 15.98
CA GLY A 157 -10.14 18.39 17.38
C GLY A 157 -11.37 17.56 17.79
N LEU A 158 -11.16 16.63 18.70
CA LEU A 158 -12.20 15.84 19.35
C LEU A 158 -13.00 16.76 20.29
N VAL A 159 -14.29 16.91 20.04
CA VAL A 159 -15.19 17.72 20.88
C VAL A 159 -15.72 16.90 22.05
N GLY A 160 -15.46 17.32 23.27
CA GLY A 160 -16.01 16.70 24.48
C GLY A 160 -15.54 15.26 24.72
N ARG A 161 -14.36 14.90 24.26
CA ARG A 161 -13.75 13.57 24.40
C ARG A 161 -12.40 13.59 25.13
N GLU A 162 -12.05 14.69 25.73
CA GLU A 162 -10.77 14.90 26.41
C GLU A 162 -10.57 13.89 27.54
N ALA A 163 -11.60 13.68 28.39
CA ALA A 163 -11.59 12.69 29.46
C ALA A 163 -11.50 11.25 28.91
N ASN A 164 -12.22 10.95 27.82
CA ASN A 164 -12.17 9.64 27.19
C ASN A 164 -10.78 9.36 26.58
N LEU A 165 -10.15 10.36 25.96
CA LEU A 165 -8.81 10.27 25.39
C LEU A 165 -7.77 10.00 26.49
N SER A 166 -7.85 10.73 27.61
CA SER A 166 -6.96 10.53 28.77
C SER A 166 -7.16 9.14 29.39
N ALA A 167 -8.41 8.70 29.54
CA ALA A 167 -8.74 7.37 30.05
C ALA A 167 -8.22 6.25 29.14
N LEU A 168 -8.35 6.41 27.82
CA LEU A 168 -7.88 5.45 26.83
C LEU A 168 -6.34 5.39 26.81
N ALA A 169 -5.66 6.52 26.85
CA ALA A 169 -4.21 6.58 26.94
C ALA A 169 -3.70 5.91 28.23
N ALA A 170 -4.31 6.21 29.38
CA ALA A 170 -3.98 5.57 30.64
C ALA A 170 -4.26 4.06 30.66
N ALA A 171 -5.30 3.59 29.96
CA ALA A 171 -5.58 2.16 29.81
C ALA A 171 -4.51 1.46 28.95
N LEU A 172 -4.08 2.04 27.82
CA LEU A 172 -3.04 1.52 26.94
C LEU A 172 -1.64 1.51 27.59
N HIS A 173 -1.41 2.34 28.60
CA HIS A 173 -0.18 2.26 29.42
C HIS A 173 -0.21 1.09 30.41
N ARG A 174 -1.38 0.72 30.92
CA ARG A 174 -1.53 -0.36 31.92
C ARG A 174 -1.77 -1.73 31.30
N GLN A 175 -2.47 -1.78 30.16
CA GLN A 175 -2.90 -3.01 29.51
C GLN A 175 -2.46 -3.05 28.06
N ARG A 176 -2.04 -4.23 27.60
CA ARG A 176 -1.65 -4.42 26.22
C ARG A 176 -2.81 -4.62 25.25
N LEU A 177 -4.01 -4.90 25.76
CA LEU A 177 -5.24 -5.01 24.96
C LEU A 177 -6.30 -4.10 25.55
N VAL A 178 -6.73 -3.13 24.77
CA VAL A 178 -7.87 -2.26 25.09
C VAL A 178 -8.88 -2.33 23.97
N THR A 179 -10.15 -2.58 24.31
CA THR A 179 -11.25 -2.57 23.36
C THR A 179 -12.16 -1.38 23.64
N LEU A 180 -12.25 -0.47 22.68
CA LEU A 180 -13.24 0.61 22.65
C LEU A 180 -14.57 0.03 22.18
N SER A 181 -15.52 -0.15 23.08
CA SER A 181 -16.85 -0.63 22.75
C SER A 181 -17.88 0.51 22.69
N GLY A 182 -18.88 0.37 21.84
CA GLY A 182 -19.95 1.37 21.73
C GLY A 182 -20.66 1.31 20.39
N LEU A 183 -21.71 2.14 20.27
CA LEU A 183 -22.59 2.17 19.12
C LEU A 183 -21.89 2.57 17.82
N GLY A 184 -22.49 2.20 16.66
CA GLY A 184 -22.14 2.77 15.37
C GLY A 184 -22.29 4.30 15.38
N GLY A 185 -21.32 5.02 14.80
CA GLY A 185 -21.37 6.48 14.72
C GLY A 185 -21.05 7.25 16.01
N VAL A 186 -20.70 6.57 17.13
CA VAL A 186 -20.38 7.23 18.41
C VAL A 186 -18.99 7.85 18.47
N GLY A 187 -18.15 7.58 17.45
CA GLY A 187 -16.80 8.16 17.31
C GLY A 187 -15.68 7.28 17.83
N LYS A 188 -15.85 5.95 17.93
CA LYS A 188 -14.80 4.99 18.35
C LYS A 188 -13.52 5.13 17.54
N THR A 189 -13.62 5.05 16.24
CA THR A 189 -12.50 5.16 15.30
C THR A 189 -11.76 6.50 15.45
N ARG A 190 -12.48 7.62 15.54
CA ARG A 190 -11.87 8.95 15.73
C ARG A 190 -11.10 9.05 17.05
N LEU A 191 -11.66 8.52 18.15
CA LEU A 191 -10.99 8.50 19.45
C LEU A 191 -9.76 7.58 19.44
N ALA A 192 -9.88 6.39 18.84
CA ALA A 192 -8.77 5.44 18.70
C ALA A 192 -7.61 6.04 17.91
N LEU A 193 -7.89 6.69 16.78
CA LEU A 193 -6.87 7.34 15.94
C LEU A 193 -6.18 8.50 16.65
N ALA A 194 -6.95 9.33 17.37
CA ALA A 194 -6.39 10.44 18.13
C ALA A 194 -5.48 9.96 19.27
N CYS A 195 -5.86 8.88 19.96
CA CYS A 195 -5.04 8.25 20.98
C CYS A 195 -3.77 7.61 20.37
N ALA A 196 -3.92 6.89 19.26
CA ALA A 196 -2.81 6.24 18.57
C ALA A 196 -1.78 7.27 18.05
N ALA A 197 -2.24 8.43 17.57
CA ALA A 197 -1.36 9.51 17.14
C ALA A 197 -0.53 10.12 18.29
N GLN A 198 -1.03 10.06 19.54
CA GLN A 198 -0.32 10.55 20.72
C GLN A 198 0.58 9.50 21.36
N ALA A 199 0.33 8.21 21.12
CA ALA A 199 1.02 7.11 21.82
C ALA A 199 2.49 6.93 21.42
N ALA A 200 2.90 7.36 20.22
CA ALA A 200 4.26 7.37 19.68
C ALA A 200 5.17 6.18 20.09
N PRO A 201 4.77 4.91 19.86
CA PRO A 201 5.66 3.78 20.12
C PRO A 201 6.85 3.78 19.15
N ARG A 202 7.96 3.10 19.51
CA ARG A 202 9.21 3.11 18.74
C ARG A 202 9.02 2.68 17.27
N ASP A 203 8.23 1.64 17.03
CA ASP A 203 7.99 1.08 15.71
C ASP A 203 6.64 1.53 15.10
N GLY A 204 6.07 2.61 15.65
CA GLY A 204 4.92 3.33 15.10
C GLY A 204 3.55 2.79 15.52
N ALA A 205 2.51 3.53 15.13
CA ALA A 205 1.12 3.15 15.31
C ALA A 205 0.48 2.82 13.96
N TRP A 206 -0.20 1.68 13.90
CA TRP A 206 -0.70 1.10 12.66
C TRP A 206 -2.20 0.84 12.72
N LEU A 207 -2.93 1.28 11.70
CA LEU A 207 -4.37 1.09 11.55
C LEU A 207 -4.64 -0.05 10.57
N VAL A 208 -5.39 -1.05 11.01
CA VAL A 208 -5.97 -2.11 10.17
C VAL A 208 -7.49 -1.96 10.22
N ARG A 209 -8.10 -1.70 9.06
CA ARG A 209 -9.55 -1.63 8.93
C ARG A 209 -10.08 -3.00 8.57
N LEU A 210 -11.05 -3.49 9.36
CA LEU A 210 -11.63 -4.81 9.21
C LEU A 210 -13.01 -4.77 8.54
N GLU A 211 -13.57 -3.57 8.33
CA GLU A 211 -14.93 -3.34 7.85
C GLU A 211 -15.33 -4.14 6.61
N ASP A 212 -14.39 -4.37 5.70
CA ASP A 212 -14.60 -5.03 4.42
C ASP A 212 -14.09 -6.47 4.38
N LEU A 213 -13.55 -6.95 5.49
CA LEU A 213 -13.02 -8.28 5.62
C LEU A 213 -14.13 -9.27 5.96
N HIS A 214 -14.65 -10.00 4.98
CA HIS A 214 -15.72 -10.99 5.18
C HIS A 214 -15.19 -12.43 5.28
N ASP A 215 -13.96 -12.69 4.84
CA ASP A 215 -13.30 -13.99 4.97
C ASP A 215 -12.26 -13.93 6.09
N ALA A 216 -12.54 -14.64 7.18
CA ALA A 216 -11.65 -14.76 8.33
C ALA A 216 -10.24 -15.26 7.97
N ALA A 217 -10.11 -16.09 6.92
CA ALA A 217 -8.82 -16.58 6.45
C ALA A 217 -7.88 -15.47 5.93
N LEU A 218 -8.44 -14.29 5.60
CA LEU A 218 -7.67 -13.14 5.13
C LEU A 218 -7.26 -12.18 6.27
N LEU A 219 -7.68 -12.41 7.52
CA LEU A 219 -7.38 -11.54 8.65
C LEU A 219 -5.88 -11.40 8.89
N VAL A 220 -5.17 -12.50 9.01
CA VAL A 220 -3.71 -12.52 9.22
C VAL A 220 -2.95 -11.91 8.04
N PRO A 221 -3.24 -12.30 6.78
CA PRO A 221 -2.68 -11.65 5.61
C PRO A 221 -2.90 -10.12 5.58
N LEU A 222 -4.08 -9.64 5.92
CA LEU A 222 -4.40 -8.21 5.94
C LEU A 222 -3.53 -7.46 6.97
N VAL A 223 -3.41 -8.00 8.19
CA VAL A 223 -2.56 -7.41 9.24
C VAL A 223 -1.10 -7.38 8.81
N ALA A 224 -0.58 -8.49 8.30
CA ALA A 224 0.81 -8.58 7.83
C ALA A 224 1.08 -7.59 6.68
N GLN A 225 0.16 -7.48 5.73
CA GLN A 225 0.25 -6.54 4.60
C GLN A 225 0.24 -5.08 5.08
N THR A 226 -0.69 -4.75 5.97
CA THR A 226 -0.81 -3.39 6.50
C THR A 226 0.46 -2.96 7.22
N LEU A 227 1.04 -3.84 8.03
CA LEU A 227 2.29 -3.63 8.75
C LEU A 227 3.53 -3.70 7.85
N ARG A 228 3.35 -3.95 6.55
CA ARG A 228 4.44 -4.11 5.57
C ARG A 228 5.44 -5.20 5.98
N LEU A 229 4.95 -6.22 6.69
CA LEU A 229 5.75 -7.38 7.05
C LEU A 229 5.93 -8.30 5.86
N GLY A 230 7.02 -9.06 5.86
CA GLY A 230 7.29 -10.01 4.79
C GLY A 230 6.15 -11.03 4.64
N PRO A 231 6.02 -11.66 3.48
CA PRO A 231 4.96 -12.65 3.19
C PRO A 231 4.94 -13.81 4.19
N GLY A 232 6.03 -14.00 4.96
CA GLY A 232 6.17 -14.89 6.08
C GLY A 232 5.19 -14.67 7.19
N ALA A 233 5.05 -13.45 7.56
CA ALA A 233 4.12 -13.05 8.61
C ALA A 233 2.64 -13.29 8.23
N ALA A 234 2.33 -13.41 6.95
CA ALA A 234 0.99 -13.65 6.44
C ALA A 234 0.58 -15.15 6.40
N ALA A 235 1.49 -16.06 6.77
CA ALA A 235 1.25 -17.50 6.66
C ALA A 235 0.19 -17.99 7.64
N ASP A 236 0.39 -17.64 8.89
CA ASP A 236 -0.48 -17.98 10.01
C ASP A 236 -0.27 -17.00 11.18
N VAL A 237 -1.08 -17.12 12.22
CA VAL A 237 -1.02 -16.25 13.40
C VAL A 237 0.31 -16.39 14.16
N ALA A 238 0.91 -17.60 14.19
CA ALA A 238 2.18 -17.84 14.87
C ALA A 238 3.34 -17.15 14.13
N ALA A 239 3.34 -17.19 12.81
CA ALA A 239 4.31 -16.49 11.97
C ALA A 239 4.20 -14.97 12.13
N LEU A 240 2.96 -14.44 12.15
CA LEU A 240 2.71 -13.03 12.42
C LEU A 240 3.23 -12.64 13.82
N GLY A 241 2.97 -13.47 14.84
CA GLY A 241 3.44 -13.26 16.20
C GLY A 241 4.96 -13.20 16.31
N ARG A 242 5.67 -14.11 15.62
CA ARG A 242 7.15 -14.08 15.56
C ARG A 242 7.69 -12.82 14.90
N ALA A 243 7.06 -12.39 13.81
CA ALA A 243 7.45 -11.16 13.11
C ALA A 243 7.23 -9.90 13.97
N LEU A 244 6.22 -9.92 14.83
CA LEU A 244 5.90 -8.81 15.74
C LEU A 244 6.70 -8.85 17.06
N SER A 245 7.29 -9.99 17.40
CA SER A 245 7.98 -10.18 18.68
C SER A 245 9.07 -9.13 19.01
N PRO A 246 9.94 -8.70 18.06
CA PRO A 246 10.97 -7.71 18.33
C PRO A 246 10.46 -6.25 18.28
N LEU A 247 9.18 -6.02 17.93
CA LEU A 247 8.64 -4.69 17.64
C LEU A 247 7.88 -4.12 18.84
N ASP A 248 8.13 -2.84 19.14
CA ASP A 248 7.32 -2.03 20.04
C ASP A 248 6.37 -1.16 19.21
N LEU A 249 5.18 -1.65 18.93
CA LEU A 249 4.18 -0.96 18.12
C LEU A 249 2.78 -0.99 18.74
N LEU A 250 1.96 -0.04 18.33
CA LEU A 250 0.53 -0.01 18.60
C LEU A 250 -0.25 -0.43 17.36
N LEU A 251 -0.98 -1.53 17.44
CA LEU A 251 -1.86 -1.99 16.36
C LEU A 251 -3.31 -1.63 16.68
N VAL A 252 -3.92 -0.81 15.84
CA VAL A 252 -5.33 -0.45 15.90
C VAL A 252 -6.11 -1.34 14.95
N LEU A 253 -6.99 -2.19 15.49
CA LEU A 253 -7.94 -3.01 14.72
C LEU A 253 -9.30 -2.33 14.75
N ASP A 254 -9.69 -1.77 13.61
CA ASP A 254 -10.90 -0.95 13.51
C ASP A 254 -12.08 -1.75 12.92
N ASN A 255 -13.25 -1.61 13.55
CA ASN A 255 -14.52 -2.22 13.13
C ASN A 255 -14.54 -3.76 13.20
N ALA A 256 -14.21 -4.34 14.36
CA ALA A 256 -14.04 -5.79 14.55
C ALA A 256 -15.37 -6.55 14.81
N GLU A 257 -16.52 -5.89 14.85
CA GLU A 257 -17.80 -6.44 15.31
C GLU A 257 -18.33 -7.66 14.54
N HIS A 258 -17.94 -7.82 13.28
CA HIS A 258 -18.39 -8.93 12.43
C HIS A 258 -17.41 -10.13 12.41
N LEU A 259 -16.23 -9.99 13.05
CA LEU A 259 -15.17 -11.00 13.14
C LEU A 259 -14.66 -11.17 14.58
N VAL A 260 -15.53 -10.99 15.58
CA VAL A 260 -15.15 -10.96 17.00
C VAL A 260 -14.39 -12.22 17.42
N ALA A 261 -14.85 -13.41 17.02
CA ALA A 261 -14.24 -14.67 17.41
C ALA A 261 -12.85 -14.88 16.80
N GLU A 262 -12.70 -14.56 15.51
CA GLU A 262 -11.46 -14.69 14.76
C GLU A 262 -10.41 -13.67 15.22
N VAL A 263 -10.85 -12.43 15.44
CA VAL A 263 -10.01 -11.36 16.00
C VAL A 263 -9.56 -11.72 17.40
N ALA A 264 -10.45 -12.26 18.26
CA ALA A 264 -10.10 -12.69 19.59
C ALA A 264 -9.04 -13.80 19.59
N GLY A 265 -9.20 -14.82 18.72
CA GLY A 265 -8.21 -15.87 18.54
C GLY A 265 -6.85 -15.36 18.09
N MET A 266 -6.83 -14.48 17.10
CA MET A 266 -5.61 -13.84 16.61
C MET A 266 -4.94 -12.98 17.69
N VAL A 267 -5.68 -12.11 18.35
CA VAL A 267 -5.19 -11.22 19.42
C VAL A 267 -4.59 -12.01 20.58
N HIS A 268 -5.25 -13.10 20.99
CA HIS A 268 -4.75 -13.97 22.06
C HIS A 268 -3.35 -14.53 21.71
N ALA A 269 -3.21 -15.08 20.52
CA ALA A 269 -1.94 -15.66 20.06
C ALA A 269 -0.85 -14.60 19.85
N LEU A 270 -1.18 -13.41 19.33
CA LEU A 270 -0.22 -12.33 19.11
C LEU A 270 0.34 -11.78 20.43
N LEU A 271 -0.51 -11.59 21.44
CA LEU A 271 -0.08 -11.09 22.73
C LEU A 271 0.77 -12.10 23.52
N ALA A 272 0.60 -13.39 23.25
CA ALA A 272 1.48 -14.42 23.78
C ALA A 272 2.86 -14.41 23.11
N ALA A 273 2.93 -14.14 21.82
CA ALA A 273 4.15 -14.19 21.02
C ALA A 273 4.97 -12.88 21.02
N ALA A 274 4.32 -11.72 21.15
CA ALA A 274 4.93 -10.39 21.03
C ALA A 274 4.78 -9.59 22.33
N PRO A 275 5.81 -9.54 23.20
CA PRO A 275 5.72 -8.94 24.54
C PRO A 275 5.48 -7.42 24.53
N ALA A 276 6.06 -6.70 23.58
CA ALA A 276 5.96 -5.25 23.46
C ALA A 276 4.77 -4.76 22.61
N LEU A 277 4.03 -5.68 21.97
CA LEU A 277 2.85 -5.36 21.18
C LEU A 277 1.73 -4.83 22.05
N ARG A 278 1.14 -3.71 21.66
CA ARG A 278 -0.10 -3.15 22.21
C ARG A 278 -1.19 -3.16 21.17
N LEU A 279 -2.42 -3.49 21.57
CA LEU A 279 -3.58 -3.63 20.70
C LEU A 279 -4.69 -2.70 21.17
N LEU A 280 -5.22 -1.93 20.24
CA LEU A 280 -6.42 -1.12 20.42
C LEU A 280 -7.46 -1.60 19.41
N VAL A 281 -8.56 -2.13 19.92
CA VAL A 281 -9.65 -2.65 19.08
C VAL A 281 -10.86 -1.73 19.17
N THR A 282 -11.48 -1.40 18.06
CA THR A 282 -12.78 -0.76 18.04
C THR A 282 -13.84 -1.76 17.59
N SER A 283 -14.90 -1.89 18.36
CA SER A 283 -15.97 -2.84 18.08
C SER A 283 -17.27 -2.41 18.77
N GLN A 284 -18.41 -2.94 18.33
CA GLN A 284 -19.67 -2.79 19.09
C GLN A 284 -19.74 -3.79 20.26
N LEU A 285 -19.04 -4.93 20.09
CA LEU A 285 -19.01 -6.01 21.09
C LEU A 285 -17.58 -6.20 21.61
N PRO A 286 -17.38 -6.53 22.90
CA PRO A 286 -16.07 -6.91 23.40
C PRO A 286 -15.59 -8.23 22.83
N LEU A 287 -14.28 -8.45 22.79
CA LEU A 287 -13.65 -9.72 22.35
C LEU A 287 -13.80 -10.84 23.39
N ARG A 288 -14.14 -10.49 24.65
CA ARG A 288 -14.31 -11.41 25.79
C ARG A 288 -13.07 -12.21 26.16
N LEU A 289 -11.90 -11.58 26.07
CA LEU A 289 -10.64 -12.14 26.54
C LEU A 289 -10.36 -11.77 28.00
N ALA A 290 -9.81 -12.69 28.79
CA ALA A 290 -9.60 -12.49 30.23
C ALA A 290 -8.70 -11.29 30.59
N PHE A 291 -7.80 -10.91 29.68
CA PHE A 291 -6.86 -9.78 29.82
C PHE A 291 -7.28 -8.54 29.02
N GLU A 292 -8.51 -8.52 28.50
CA GLU A 292 -9.07 -7.39 27.77
C GLU A 292 -9.57 -6.30 28.72
N GLN A 293 -9.10 -5.07 28.54
CA GLN A 293 -9.73 -3.91 29.17
C GLN A 293 -10.75 -3.30 28.22
N VAL A 294 -12.04 -3.45 28.53
CA VAL A 294 -13.11 -2.85 27.75
C VAL A 294 -13.39 -1.45 28.26
N LEU A 295 -13.34 -0.47 27.36
CA LEU A 295 -13.74 0.92 27.61
C LEU A 295 -15.02 1.24 26.82
N PRO A 296 -16.16 1.34 27.47
CA PRO A 296 -17.41 1.71 26.81
C PRO A 296 -17.38 3.20 26.45
N LEU A 297 -17.65 3.52 25.19
CA LEU A 297 -17.77 4.88 24.69
C LEU A 297 -19.25 5.26 24.60
N ALA A 298 -19.69 6.11 25.53
CA ALA A 298 -21.04 6.67 25.52
C ALA A 298 -21.18 7.76 24.45
N PRO A 299 -22.41 8.11 24.02
CA PRO A 299 -22.69 9.33 23.25
C PRO A 299 -22.14 10.59 23.91
N LEU A 300 -22.18 11.71 23.23
CA LEU A 300 -21.77 13.00 23.78
C LEU A 300 -22.74 13.48 24.84
N GLY A 301 -22.21 14.20 25.83
CA GLY A 301 -23.02 14.77 26.92
C GLY A 301 -24.14 15.67 26.39
N LEU A 302 -25.34 15.42 26.91
CA LEU A 302 -26.55 16.17 26.59
C LEU A 302 -26.82 17.28 27.64
N PRO A 303 -27.63 18.29 27.30
CA PRO A 303 -28.07 19.28 28.32
C PRO A 303 -28.86 18.62 29.43
N ALA A 304 -28.65 19.07 30.67
CA ALA A 304 -29.49 18.67 31.78
C ALA A 304 -30.93 19.17 31.56
N ASP A 305 -31.90 18.37 32.01
CA ASP A 305 -33.31 18.79 32.02
C ASP A 305 -33.55 19.84 33.13
N VAL A 306 -33.22 21.10 32.83
CA VAL A 306 -33.52 22.23 33.73
C VAL A 306 -34.73 22.97 33.16
N ALA A 307 -35.79 23.02 33.92
CA ALA A 307 -37.14 23.45 33.48
C ALA A 307 -37.25 24.95 33.07
N ASP A 308 -36.31 25.82 33.42
CA ASP A 308 -36.51 27.28 33.32
C ASP A 308 -35.52 28.07 32.41
N SER A 309 -34.48 27.45 31.87
CA SER A 309 -33.61 28.11 30.86
C SER A 309 -32.93 27.11 29.98
N ALA A 310 -33.01 27.28 28.66
CA ALA A 310 -32.20 26.47 27.71
C ALA A 310 -30.70 26.78 27.91
N PRO A 311 -29.85 25.80 28.26
CA PRO A 311 -28.43 26.03 28.47
C PRO A 311 -27.77 26.50 27.16
N ALA A 312 -26.70 27.28 27.28
CA ALA A 312 -25.97 27.72 26.11
C ALA A 312 -25.35 26.51 25.36
N PRO A 313 -25.29 26.52 24.04
CA PRO A 313 -24.71 25.41 23.25
C PRO A 313 -23.25 25.04 23.62
N ASP A 314 -22.51 25.97 24.18
CA ASP A 314 -21.11 25.74 24.61
C ASP A 314 -21.00 24.96 25.92
N ASP A 315 -22.10 24.81 26.69
CA ASP A 315 -22.11 24.13 27.97
C ASP A 315 -22.09 22.59 27.85
N TYR A 316 -22.42 22.03 26.68
CA TYR A 316 -22.46 20.57 26.50
C TYR A 316 -21.92 20.13 25.16
N ALA A 317 -21.25 18.98 25.16
CA ALA A 317 -20.45 18.47 24.04
C ALA A 317 -21.27 18.22 22.77
N ALA A 318 -22.49 17.72 22.88
CA ALA A 318 -23.38 17.45 21.74
C ALA A 318 -23.68 18.73 20.93
N ALA A 319 -24.02 19.84 21.61
CA ALA A 319 -24.29 21.08 20.91
C ALA A 319 -23.04 21.76 20.39
N ARG A 320 -21.91 21.68 21.12
CA ARG A 320 -20.63 22.14 20.58
C ARG A 320 -20.29 21.48 19.24
N LEU A 321 -20.45 20.15 19.15
CA LEU A 321 -20.23 19.42 17.90
C LEU A 321 -21.22 19.85 16.82
N PHE A 322 -22.52 19.94 17.15
CA PHE A 322 -23.56 20.38 16.21
C PHE A 322 -23.25 21.77 15.66
N CYS A 323 -23.00 22.75 16.52
CA CYS A 323 -22.68 24.13 16.12
C CYS A 323 -21.39 24.21 15.31
N GLN A 324 -20.35 23.43 15.69
CA GLN A 324 -19.11 23.36 14.94
C GLN A 324 -19.35 22.80 13.53
N SER A 325 -20.17 21.76 13.40
CA SER A 325 -20.51 21.16 12.11
C SER A 325 -21.31 22.11 11.21
N VAL A 326 -22.22 22.90 11.78
CA VAL A 326 -22.93 23.96 11.04
C VAL A 326 -21.94 25.01 10.55
N ARG A 327 -21.03 25.50 11.41
CA ARG A 327 -20.03 26.53 11.04
C ARG A 327 -19.03 26.04 9.98
N GLN A 328 -18.73 24.75 9.93
CA GLN A 328 -17.88 24.18 8.86
C GLN A 328 -18.51 24.36 7.47
N GLN A 329 -19.83 24.33 7.38
CA GLN A 329 -20.56 24.50 6.11
C GLN A 329 -20.95 25.95 5.86
N GLN A 330 -21.24 26.68 6.94
CA GLN A 330 -21.66 28.08 6.91
C GLN A 330 -20.83 28.92 7.92
N PRO A 331 -19.61 29.34 7.58
CA PRO A 331 -18.69 29.99 8.50
C PRO A 331 -19.26 31.26 9.17
N ALA A 332 -20.13 31.97 8.47
CA ALA A 332 -20.78 33.20 8.97
C ALA A 332 -21.96 32.93 9.92
N TRP A 333 -22.36 31.66 10.13
CA TRP A 333 -23.50 31.34 11.00
C TRP A 333 -23.15 31.55 12.48
N VAL A 334 -23.99 32.34 13.13
CA VAL A 334 -23.89 32.65 14.56
C VAL A 334 -25.15 32.16 15.24
N VAL A 335 -24.99 31.39 16.31
CA VAL A 335 -26.10 30.86 17.12
C VAL A 335 -26.86 32.02 17.73
N GLN A 336 -28.18 32.06 17.50
CA GLN A 336 -29.07 33.02 18.14
C GLN A 336 -29.61 32.47 19.47
N ALA A 337 -29.81 33.33 20.46
CA ALA A 337 -30.35 32.92 21.77
C ALA A 337 -31.69 32.19 21.65
N ALA A 338 -32.53 32.55 20.68
CA ALA A 338 -33.79 31.89 20.37
C ALA A 338 -33.61 30.43 19.86
N GLU A 339 -32.45 30.08 19.32
CA GLU A 339 -32.16 28.74 18.78
C GLU A 339 -31.66 27.77 19.86
N HIS A 340 -31.29 28.23 21.06
CA HIS A 340 -30.71 27.37 22.12
C HIS A 340 -31.65 26.21 22.48
N ALA A 341 -32.95 26.48 22.64
CA ALA A 341 -33.95 25.47 22.95
C ALA A 341 -34.12 24.43 21.85
N ASP A 342 -34.08 24.87 20.59
CA ASP A 342 -34.16 23.99 19.40
C ASP A 342 -32.93 23.13 19.26
N ILE A 343 -31.73 23.68 19.45
CA ILE A 343 -30.45 22.94 19.42
C ILE A 343 -30.43 21.89 20.54
N ALA A 344 -30.87 22.25 21.76
CA ALA A 344 -30.97 21.31 22.86
C ALA A 344 -31.94 20.17 22.56
N ALA A 345 -33.11 20.47 21.96
CA ALA A 345 -34.10 19.50 21.56
C ALA A 345 -33.56 18.56 20.47
N ILE A 346 -32.88 19.08 19.45
CA ILE A 346 -32.22 18.28 18.40
C ILE A 346 -31.16 17.33 19.01
N CYS A 347 -30.31 17.83 19.91
CA CYS A 347 -29.29 17.01 20.57
C CYS A 347 -29.89 15.87 21.38
N ARG A 348 -30.99 16.13 22.11
CA ARG A 348 -31.74 15.10 22.86
C ARG A 348 -32.44 14.09 21.95
N ALA A 349 -33.10 14.55 20.90
CA ALA A 349 -33.75 13.69 19.91
C ALA A 349 -32.75 12.74 19.20
N LEU A 350 -31.51 13.16 19.04
CA LEU A 350 -30.42 12.37 18.43
C LEU A 350 -29.53 11.67 19.47
N ASP A 351 -29.93 11.61 20.75
CA ASP A 351 -29.22 10.94 21.87
C ASP A 351 -27.74 11.33 21.99
N GLY A 352 -27.33 12.48 21.50
CA GLY A 352 -25.91 12.90 21.46
C GLY A 352 -24.98 12.02 20.59
N VAL A 353 -25.52 11.25 19.64
CA VAL A 353 -24.73 10.43 18.74
C VAL A 353 -24.01 11.32 17.70
N PRO A 354 -22.66 11.39 17.68
CA PRO A 354 -21.92 12.34 16.86
C PRO A 354 -22.30 12.32 15.37
N LEU A 355 -22.37 11.14 14.74
CA LEU A 355 -22.71 11.03 13.33
C LEU A 355 -24.14 11.55 13.05
N ALA A 356 -25.08 11.26 13.92
CA ALA A 356 -26.45 11.76 13.79
C ALA A 356 -26.52 13.29 13.91
N LEU A 357 -25.72 13.87 14.82
CA LEU A 357 -25.60 15.33 14.99
C LEU A 357 -24.97 15.99 13.77
N GLU A 358 -23.91 15.42 13.19
CA GLU A 358 -23.25 15.91 11.99
C GLU A 358 -24.20 15.88 10.78
N LEU A 359 -24.98 14.80 10.61
CA LEU A 359 -26.00 14.69 9.57
C LEU A 359 -27.13 15.71 9.70
N ALA A 360 -27.58 15.97 10.94
CA ALA A 360 -28.60 16.99 11.21
C ALA A 360 -28.06 18.41 10.98
N ALA A 361 -26.82 18.69 11.45
CA ALA A 361 -26.15 19.97 11.24
C ALA A 361 -26.00 20.33 9.75
N ALA A 362 -25.72 19.34 8.91
CA ALA A 362 -25.59 19.50 7.45
C ALA A 362 -26.90 20.01 6.77
N ARG A 363 -28.01 19.92 7.45
CA ARG A 363 -29.33 20.41 6.94
C ARG A 363 -29.71 21.81 7.41
N VAL A 364 -28.97 22.37 8.37
CA VAL A 364 -29.25 23.72 8.89
C VAL A 364 -29.12 24.81 7.81
N PRO A 365 -28.17 24.81 6.89
CA PRO A 365 -28.10 25.81 5.83
C PRO A 365 -29.36 25.87 4.95
N LEU A 366 -30.03 24.75 4.77
CA LEU A 366 -31.24 24.65 3.93
C LEU A 366 -32.53 24.91 4.72
N LEU A 367 -32.62 24.42 5.95
CA LEU A 367 -33.90 24.36 6.72
C LEU A 367 -33.94 25.33 7.89
N GLY A 368 -32.81 25.89 8.30
CA GLY A 368 -32.68 26.54 9.61
C GLY A 368 -32.78 25.55 10.79
N VAL A 369 -32.37 25.98 11.99
CA VAL A 369 -32.38 25.12 13.19
C VAL A 369 -33.80 24.68 13.55
N ALA A 370 -34.77 25.58 13.55
CA ALA A 370 -36.20 25.27 13.83
C ALA A 370 -36.80 24.29 12.82
N GLY A 371 -36.44 24.43 11.53
CA GLY A 371 -36.92 23.51 10.48
C GLY A 371 -36.34 22.11 10.61
N VAL A 372 -35.10 21.96 11.07
CA VAL A 372 -34.49 20.66 11.39
C VAL A 372 -35.24 20.01 12.57
N ARG A 373 -35.47 20.76 13.68
CA ARG A 373 -36.21 20.28 14.83
C ARG A 373 -37.59 19.76 14.45
N SER A 374 -38.40 20.59 13.77
CA SER A 374 -39.80 20.25 13.44
C SER A 374 -39.86 18.94 12.60
N ARG A 375 -38.93 18.72 11.67
CA ARG A 375 -38.93 17.49 10.87
C ARG A 375 -38.43 16.26 11.60
N LEU A 376 -37.51 16.40 12.55
CA LEU A 376 -37.12 15.31 13.45
C LEU A 376 -38.29 14.88 14.33
N ASP A 377 -39.03 15.83 14.96
CA ASP A 377 -40.18 15.55 15.83
C ASP A 377 -41.27 14.77 15.08
N GLN A 378 -41.55 15.12 13.81
CA GLN A 378 -42.57 14.44 12.99
C GLN A 378 -42.21 12.97 12.72
N ARG A 379 -40.92 12.66 12.47
CA ARG A 379 -40.49 11.27 12.18
C ARG A 379 -40.39 10.42 13.45
N PHE A 380 -39.91 10.97 14.56
CA PHE A 380 -39.84 10.24 15.81
C PHE A 380 -41.23 9.90 16.36
N ALA A 381 -42.25 10.73 16.14
CA ALA A 381 -43.63 10.43 16.47
C ALA A 381 -44.19 9.18 15.75
N LEU A 382 -43.72 8.91 14.50
CA LEU A 382 -44.10 7.73 13.73
C LEU A 382 -43.35 6.45 14.19
N LEU A 383 -42.19 6.56 14.83
CA LEU A 383 -41.35 5.43 15.24
C LEU A 383 -41.65 4.95 16.69
N THR A 384 -42.38 5.70 17.47
CA THR A 384 -42.74 5.35 18.88
C THR A 384 -43.72 4.19 19.00
N SER A 385 -44.26 3.67 17.91
CA SER A 385 -45.25 2.58 17.90
C SER A 385 -44.66 1.16 17.93
N ALA A 386 -43.34 0.98 18.03
CA ALA A 386 -42.68 -0.34 18.05
C ALA A 386 -42.23 -0.79 19.46
N PRO A 387 -42.12 -2.12 19.74
CA PRO A 387 -41.84 -2.64 21.10
C PRO A 387 -40.51 -2.16 21.68
N ARG A 388 -40.49 -2.00 23.03
CA ARG A 388 -39.46 -1.26 23.80
C ARG A 388 -38.09 -1.94 24.01
N ASP A 389 -37.85 -3.16 23.57
CA ASP A 389 -36.78 -4.01 24.14
C ASP A 389 -35.49 -4.21 23.35
N ALA A 390 -35.22 -3.52 22.25
CA ALA A 390 -33.92 -3.64 21.60
C ALA A 390 -33.35 -2.27 21.25
N ALA A 391 -32.25 -1.94 21.91
CA ALA A 391 -31.28 -0.90 21.58
C ALA A 391 -31.85 0.38 20.94
N GLN A 392 -32.53 1.21 21.74
CA GLN A 392 -33.09 2.53 21.37
C GLN A 392 -32.08 3.38 20.52
N ARG A 393 -30.81 3.23 20.77
CA ARG A 393 -29.70 3.97 20.14
C ARG A 393 -29.34 3.50 18.72
N HIS A 394 -29.50 2.20 18.41
CA HIS A 394 -29.37 1.73 16.99
C HIS A 394 -30.53 2.25 16.15
N ARG A 395 -31.70 2.41 16.75
CA ARG A 395 -32.85 3.03 16.10
C ARG A 395 -32.60 4.50 15.81
N THR A 396 -31.89 5.22 16.68
CA THR A 396 -31.61 6.65 16.51
C THR A 396 -30.70 6.90 15.30
N LEU A 397 -29.65 6.11 15.13
CA LEU A 397 -28.78 6.25 13.94
C LEU A 397 -29.53 5.86 12.66
N ALA A 398 -30.26 4.74 12.67
CA ALA A 398 -31.09 4.32 11.54
C ALA A 398 -32.15 5.38 11.21
N ALA A 399 -32.83 5.96 12.23
CA ALA A 399 -33.79 7.03 12.04
C ALA A 399 -33.14 8.31 11.48
N ALA A 400 -31.94 8.66 11.92
CA ALA A 400 -31.21 9.81 11.38
C ALA A 400 -30.78 9.59 9.92
N LEU A 401 -30.39 8.37 9.57
CA LEU A 401 -30.09 8.00 8.19
C LEU A 401 -31.36 7.99 7.33
N ASP A 402 -32.45 7.37 7.80
CA ASP A 402 -33.77 7.40 7.13
C ASP A 402 -34.22 8.82 6.85
N TRP A 403 -34.09 9.69 7.86
CA TRP A 403 -34.44 11.11 7.71
C TRP A 403 -33.54 11.80 6.68
N THR A 404 -32.23 11.58 6.76
CA THR A 404 -31.27 12.17 5.81
C THR A 404 -31.58 11.71 4.38
N PHE A 405 -31.81 10.40 4.17
CA PHE A 405 -32.17 9.83 2.88
C PHE A 405 -33.52 10.32 2.35
N GLY A 406 -34.49 10.59 3.28
CA GLY A 406 -35.78 11.17 2.92
C GLY A 406 -35.71 12.64 2.48
N LEU A 407 -34.63 13.34 2.77
CA LEU A 407 -34.40 14.72 2.37
C LEU A 407 -33.61 14.82 1.05
N LEU A 408 -33.01 13.72 0.61
CA LEU A 408 -32.33 13.68 -0.67
C LEU A 408 -33.35 13.75 -1.81
N THR A 409 -32.99 14.47 -2.86
CA THR A 409 -33.71 14.37 -4.14
C THR A 409 -33.63 12.96 -4.70
N PRO A 410 -34.54 12.53 -5.58
CA PRO A 410 -34.46 11.22 -6.24
C PRO A 410 -33.11 10.97 -6.91
N ALA A 411 -32.52 12.00 -7.54
CA ALA A 411 -31.20 11.93 -8.16
C ALA A 411 -30.06 11.72 -7.15
N GLU A 412 -30.04 12.48 -6.04
CA GLU A 412 -29.05 12.33 -4.97
C GLU A 412 -29.15 10.96 -4.28
N ARG A 413 -30.37 10.51 -3.98
CA ARG A 413 -30.61 9.20 -3.38
C ARG A 413 -30.17 8.08 -4.30
N GLY A 414 -30.58 8.12 -5.59
CA GLY A 414 -30.18 7.13 -6.59
C GLY A 414 -28.67 7.11 -6.82
N SER A 415 -28.01 8.27 -6.74
CA SER A 415 -26.54 8.35 -6.81
C SER A 415 -25.89 7.70 -5.59
N LEU A 416 -26.38 8.00 -4.37
CA LEU A 416 -25.83 7.42 -3.16
C LEU A 416 -26.02 5.89 -3.10
N GLN A 417 -27.16 5.38 -3.54
CA GLN A 417 -27.44 3.96 -3.69
C GLN A 417 -26.43 3.27 -4.61
N ARG A 418 -26.10 3.90 -5.75
CA ARG A 418 -25.15 3.35 -6.71
C ARG A 418 -23.71 3.42 -6.22
N LEU A 419 -23.32 4.53 -5.61
CA LEU A 419 -21.97 4.71 -5.05
C LEU A 419 -21.66 3.76 -3.87
N ALA A 420 -22.68 3.20 -3.23
CA ALA A 420 -22.51 2.25 -2.12
C ALA A 420 -21.83 0.94 -2.53
N VAL A 421 -21.68 0.64 -3.83
CA VAL A 421 -20.91 -0.51 -4.34
C VAL A 421 -19.42 -0.38 -4.08
N PHE A 422 -18.90 0.85 -3.93
CA PHE A 422 -17.50 1.07 -3.58
C PHE A 422 -17.23 0.70 -2.13
N VAL A 423 -16.22 -0.13 -1.94
CA VAL A 423 -15.85 -0.70 -0.63
C VAL A 423 -14.79 0.14 0.07
N GLY A 424 -13.90 0.74 -0.71
CA GLY A 424 -12.84 1.62 -0.21
C GLY A 424 -12.99 3.06 -0.73
N ASP A 425 -11.84 3.69 -0.88
CA ASP A 425 -11.75 4.98 -1.54
C ASP A 425 -12.05 4.81 -3.05
N PHE A 426 -12.64 5.83 -3.66
CA PHE A 426 -12.89 5.85 -5.11
C PHE A 426 -12.63 7.24 -5.68
N SER A 427 -12.25 7.30 -6.95
CA SER A 427 -12.02 8.57 -7.64
C SER A 427 -13.33 9.16 -8.18
N ALA A 428 -13.29 10.44 -8.56
CA ALA A 428 -14.43 11.08 -9.21
C ALA A 428 -14.79 10.39 -10.55
N GLU A 429 -13.77 9.96 -11.30
CA GLU A 429 -13.95 9.22 -12.56
C GLU A 429 -14.63 7.85 -12.33
N ALA A 430 -14.26 7.16 -11.23
CA ALA A 430 -14.92 5.91 -10.84
C ALA A 430 -16.41 6.13 -10.51
N ALA A 431 -16.69 7.18 -9.74
CA ALA A 431 -18.05 7.57 -9.41
C ALA A 431 -18.86 7.91 -10.68
N GLU A 432 -18.28 8.71 -11.57
CA GLU A 432 -18.90 9.08 -12.83
C GLU A 432 -19.23 7.83 -13.68
N ALA A 433 -18.31 6.87 -13.79
CA ALA A 433 -18.52 5.63 -14.54
C ALA A 433 -19.68 4.79 -14.00
N VAL A 434 -19.90 4.78 -12.67
CA VAL A 434 -21.01 4.07 -12.05
C VAL A 434 -22.33 4.84 -12.17
N LEU A 435 -22.30 6.17 -12.18
CA LEU A 435 -23.47 7.04 -12.24
C LEU A 435 -23.95 7.33 -13.66
N THR A 436 -23.03 7.50 -14.63
CA THR A 436 -23.37 7.91 -16.02
C THR A 436 -24.12 6.82 -16.76
N GLY A 437 -25.10 7.22 -17.56
CA GLY A 437 -25.97 6.29 -18.34
C GLY A 437 -27.00 5.58 -17.48
N SER A 438 -27.19 6.00 -16.24
CA SER A 438 -28.32 5.63 -15.40
C SER A 438 -29.43 6.69 -15.53
N ASP A 439 -30.65 6.35 -15.15
CA ASP A 439 -31.80 7.29 -15.11
C ASP A 439 -31.60 8.43 -14.10
N VAL A 440 -30.47 8.45 -13.39
CA VAL A 440 -30.22 9.32 -12.22
C VAL A 440 -29.28 10.46 -12.54
N ALA A 441 -28.29 10.26 -13.43
CA ALA A 441 -27.30 11.28 -13.76
C ALA A 441 -27.08 11.39 -15.26
N PRO A 442 -27.55 12.47 -15.91
CA PRO A 442 -27.12 12.84 -17.26
C PRO A 442 -25.61 13.03 -17.30
N ALA A 443 -25.02 12.85 -18.46
CA ALA A 443 -23.60 13.09 -18.66
C ALA A 443 -23.22 14.53 -18.26
N GLY A 444 -22.27 14.68 -17.33
CA GLY A 444 -21.80 15.98 -16.83
C GLY A 444 -22.38 16.41 -15.47
N GLU A 445 -23.44 15.80 -14.96
CA GLU A 445 -24.01 16.16 -13.65
C GLU A 445 -23.46 15.34 -12.48
N ALA A 446 -22.67 14.31 -12.74
CA ALA A 446 -22.13 13.42 -11.70
C ALA A 446 -21.29 14.18 -10.66
N LEU A 447 -20.45 15.13 -11.09
CA LEU A 447 -19.62 15.95 -10.19
C LEU A 447 -20.46 16.83 -9.27
N ASP A 448 -21.51 17.44 -9.79
CA ASP A 448 -22.44 18.27 -9.01
C ASP A 448 -23.19 17.43 -7.96
N LEU A 449 -23.55 16.18 -8.29
CA LEU A 449 -24.16 15.25 -7.36
C LEU A 449 -23.18 14.84 -6.25
N LEU A 450 -21.91 14.58 -6.60
CA LEU A 450 -20.86 14.28 -5.61
C LEU A 450 -20.63 15.45 -4.66
N GLU A 451 -20.58 16.69 -5.17
CA GLU A 451 -20.45 17.89 -4.34
C GLU A 451 -21.64 18.07 -3.40
N ARG A 452 -22.86 17.85 -3.88
CA ARG A 452 -24.08 17.88 -3.05
C ARG A 452 -24.07 16.81 -1.98
N LEU A 453 -23.73 15.57 -2.31
CA LEU A 453 -23.63 14.48 -1.33
C LEU A 453 -22.53 14.76 -0.28
N ARG A 454 -21.41 15.38 -0.70
CA ARG A 454 -20.36 15.83 0.21
C ARG A 454 -20.86 16.96 1.13
N ALA A 455 -21.58 17.95 0.60
CA ALA A 455 -22.20 19.01 1.41
C ALA A 455 -23.19 18.46 2.44
N CYS A 456 -23.81 17.31 2.15
CA CYS A 456 -24.67 16.60 3.08
C CYS A 456 -23.92 15.72 4.10
N SER A 457 -22.59 15.78 4.15
CA SER A 457 -21.72 14.93 5.00
C SER A 457 -21.90 13.42 4.79
N LEU A 458 -22.34 13.01 3.60
CA LEU A 458 -22.52 11.61 3.21
C LEU A 458 -21.26 11.04 2.54
N LEU A 459 -20.44 11.92 1.95
CA LEU A 459 -19.14 11.63 1.37
C LEU A 459 -18.04 12.41 2.09
N THR A 460 -16.88 11.79 2.24
CA THR A 460 -15.69 12.43 2.79
C THR A 460 -14.56 12.46 1.78
N HIS A 461 -13.67 13.42 1.92
CA HIS A 461 -12.40 13.45 1.18
C HIS A 461 -11.41 12.46 1.80
N ALA A 462 -10.81 11.60 0.99
CA ALA A 462 -9.68 10.78 1.37
C ALA A 462 -8.39 11.36 0.74
N PRO A 463 -7.33 11.60 1.53
CA PRO A 463 -6.06 12.07 0.97
C PRO A 463 -5.39 10.96 0.15
N GLY A 464 -4.83 11.29 -1.01
CA GLY A 464 -4.15 10.30 -1.82
C GLY A 464 -3.37 10.87 -3.00
N PRO A 465 -2.39 10.11 -3.53
CA PRO A 465 -1.62 10.52 -4.69
C PRO A 465 -2.51 10.60 -5.93
N GLY A 466 -2.28 11.62 -6.74
CA GLY A 466 -2.84 11.71 -8.09
C GLY A 466 -4.25 12.28 -8.23
N GLY A 467 -4.94 12.73 -7.16
CA GLY A 467 -6.26 13.35 -7.33
C GLY A 467 -7.11 13.45 -6.07
N SER A 468 -8.37 13.84 -6.26
CA SER A 468 -9.39 13.92 -5.22
C SER A 468 -10.05 12.55 -5.08
N TRP A 469 -9.83 11.91 -3.94
CA TRP A 469 -10.45 10.64 -3.60
C TRP A 469 -11.63 10.87 -2.66
N LEU A 470 -12.66 10.06 -2.81
CA LEU A 470 -13.90 10.13 -2.05
C LEU A 470 -14.12 8.81 -1.29
N ARG A 471 -14.82 8.88 -0.18
CA ARG A 471 -15.19 7.72 0.63
C ARG A 471 -16.57 7.91 1.24
N LEU A 472 -17.35 6.84 1.30
CA LEU A 472 -18.57 6.76 2.10
C LEU A 472 -18.23 6.37 3.55
N PHE A 473 -18.95 6.93 4.51
CA PHE A 473 -18.91 6.37 5.86
C PHE A 473 -19.57 4.98 5.85
N ASP A 474 -19.03 4.04 6.59
CA ASP A 474 -19.51 2.67 6.63
C ASP A 474 -21.01 2.54 6.95
N SER A 475 -21.47 3.27 7.96
CA SER A 475 -22.88 3.27 8.34
C SER A 475 -23.77 3.78 7.20
N VAL A 476 -23.31 4.80 6.48
CA VAL A 476 -24.02 5.38 5.32
C VAL A 476 -23.99 4.38 4.17
N ARG A 477 -22.84 3.78 3.88
CA ARG A 477 -22.65 2.78 2.83
C ARG A 477 -23.55 1.57 3.05
N ARG A 478 -23.55 0.98 4.24
CA ARG A 478 -24.39 -0.17 4.59
C ARG A 478 -25.86 0.15 4.42
N TYR A 479 -26.31 1.29 4.94
CA TYR A 479 -27.69 1.73 4.77
C TYR A 479 -28.06 1.93 3.29
N ALA A 480 -27.17 2.56 2.50
CA ALA A 480 -27.37 2.79 1.08
C ALA A 480 -27.42 1.50 0.27
N LEU A 481 -26.61 0.47 0.62
CA LEU A 481 -26.66 -0.86 0.01
C LEU A 481 -28.00 -1.56 0.28
N ASP A 482 -28.47 -1.53 1.53
CA ASP A 482 -29.77 -2.10 1.88
C ASP A 482 -30.92 -1.37 1.19
N ASP A 483 -30.83 -0.06 1.04
CA ASP A 483 -31.77 0.76 0.32
C ASP A 483 -31.73 0.49 -1.19
N ALA A 484 -30.54 0.34 -1.80
CA ALA A 484 -30.32 -0.03 -3.18
C ALA A 484 -30.89 -1.43 -3.51
N ALA A 485 -30.73 -2.38 -2.61
CA ALA A 485 -31.26 -3.74 -2.77
C ALA A 485 -32.79 -3.73 -2.74
N ARG A 486 -33.40 -2.98 -1.81
CA ARG A 486 -34.87 -2.83 -1.72
C ARG A 486 -35.49 -2.19 -2.96
N HIS A 487 -34.76 -1.29 -3.64
CA HIS A 487 -35.24 -0.59 -4.84
C HIS A 487 -34.77 -1.24 -6.15
N GLY A 488 -34.08 -2.39 -6.10
CA GLY A 488 -33.62 -3.13 -7.28
C GLY A 488 -32.49 -2.46 -8.08
N VAL A 489 -31.82 -1.46 -7.49
CA VAL A 489 -30.76 -0.67 -8.17
C VAL A 489 -29.39 -1.32 -8.03
N LEU A 490 -29.21 -2.17 -7.01
CA LEU A 490 -27.92 -2.72 -6.62
C LEU A 490 -27.23 -3.53 -7.73
N ALA A 491 -27.99 -4.36 -8.45
CA ALA A 491 -27.44 -5.23 -9.49
C ALA A 491 -26.86 -4.43 -10.67
N ASP A 492 -27.55 -3.36 -11.12
CA ASP A 492 -27.04 -2.45 -12.16
C ASP A 492 -25.77 -1.72 -11.71
N ALA A 493 -25.76 -1.20 -10.49
CA ALA A 493 -24.61 -0.53 -9.92
C ALA A 493 -23.38 -1.46 -9.81
N GLN A 494 -23.60 -2.70 -9.38
CA GLN A 494 -22.54 -3.73 -9.31
C GLN A 494 -21.99 -4.11 -10.68
N CYS A 495 -22.88 -4.20 -11.69
CA CYS A 495 -22.48 -4.45 -13.07
C CYS A 495 -21.57 -3.32 -13.61
N ARG A 496 -21.94 -2.06 -13.40
CA ARG A 496 -21.16 -0.89 -13.81
C ARG A 496 -19.83 -0.80 -13.06
N HIS A 497 -19.84 -1.08 -11.77
CA HIS A 497 -18.63 -1.16 -10.95
C HIS A 497 -17.66 -2.23 -11.46
N LEU A 498 -18.16 -3.42 -11.78
CA LEU A 498 -17.37 -4.50 -12.38
C LEU A 498 -16.77 -4.08 -13.73
N ALA A 499 -17.57 -3.47 -14.60
CA ALA A 499 -17.12 -2.98 -15.91
C ALA A 499 -16.03 -1.89 -15.76
N TRP A 500 -16.19 -0.96 -14.80
CA TRP A 500 -15.19 0.06 -14.49
C TRP A 500 -13.89 -0.58 -13.98
N MET A 501 -13.97 -1.49 -13.00
CA MET A 501 -12.80 -2.17 -12.47
C MET A 501 -12.06 -2.96 -13.55
N ARG A 502 -12.82 -3.64 -14.46
CA ARG A 502 -12.23 -4.31 -15.61
C ARG A 502 -11.47 -3.32 -16.50
N GLN A 503 -12.07 -2.19 -16.87
CA GLN A 503 -11.44 -1.18 -17.71
C GLN A 503 -10.15 -0.63 -17.07
N CYS A 504 -10.19 -0.33 -15.76
CA CYS A 504 -9.02 0.16 -15.01
C CYS A 504 -7.88 -0.86 -15.00
N PHE A 505 -8.15 -2.11 -14.66
CA PHE A 505 -7.09 -3.12 -14.55
C PHE A 505 -6.60 -3.62 -15.91
N GLU A 506 -7.42 -3.65 -16.94
CA GLU A 506 -6.96 -3.86 -18.32
C GLU A 506 -6.05 -2.71 -18.80
N ALA A 507 -6.31 -1.47 -18.38
CA ALA A 507 -5.43 -0.34 -18.66
C ALA A 507 -4.11 -0.45 -17.89
N ILE A 508 -4.15 -0.84 -16.60
CA ILE A 508 -2.97 -1.08 -15.78
C ILE A 508 -2.13 -2.24 -16.35
N GLU A 509 -2.75 -3.34 -16.78
CA GLU A 509 -2.05 -4.48 -17.40
C GLU A 509 -1.30 -4.06 -18.67
N ARG A 510 -1.90 -3.17 -19.48
CA ARG A 510 -1.22 -2.60 -20.65
C ARG A 510 -0.10 -1.66 -20.25
N ALA A 511 -0.35 -0.79 -19.27
CA ALA A 511 0.61 0.21 -18.81
C ALA A 511 1.80 -0.39 -18.07
N GLU A 512 1.62 -1.50 -17.32
CA GLU A 512 2.68 -2.19 -16.57
C GLU A 512 3.91 -2.51 -17.44
N PHE A 513 3.69 -2.85 -18.70
CA PHE A 513 4.76 -3.23 -19.61
C PHE A 513 5.65 -2.03 -19.96
N HIS A 514 5.10 -0.82 -20.02
CA HIS A 514 5.75 0.42 -20.44
C HIS A 514 6.05 1.39 -19.29
N THR A 515 5.47 1.15 -18.11
CA THR A 515 5.53 2.09 -16.98
C THR A 515 6.25 1.46 -15.79
N PRO A 516 7.19 2.16 -15.14
CA PRO A 516 7.88 1.69 -13.95
C PRO A 516 6.93 1.30 -12.81
N LEU A 517 7.23 0.19 -12.13
CA LEU A 517 6.42 -0.40 -11.05
C LEU A 517 6.05 0.60 -9.96
N LEU A 518 6.99 1.45 -9.55
CA LEU A 518 6.80 2.43 -8.49
C LEU A 518 5.80 3.54 -8.85
N GLN A 519 5.45 3.69 -10.13
CA GLN A 519 4.50 4.70 -10.59
C GLN A 519 3.06 4.17 -10.57
N TRP A 520 2.81 2.94 -11.03
CA TRP A 520 1.45 2.42 -11.17
C TRP A 520 0.97 1.58 -9.98
N LEU A 521 1.87 0.84 -9.31
CA LEU A 521 1.47 -0.07 -8.24
C LEU A 521 0.82 0.61 -7.03
N PRO A 522 1.29 1.79 -6.54
CA PRO A 522 0.63 2.47 -5.42
C PRO A 522 -0.80 2.92 -5.74
N VAL A 523 -1.05 3.30 -7.00
CA VAL A 523 -2.39 3.69 -7.47
C VAL A 523 -3.30 2.45 -7.52
N ALA A 524 -2.83 1.38 -8.17
CA ALA A 524 -3.59 0.14 -8.28
C ALA A 524 -3.91 -0.51 -6.92
N ARG A 525 -2.98 -0.43 -5.95
CA ARG A 525 -3.20 -0.96 -4.59
C ARG A 525 -4.36 -0.30 -3.86
N ARG A 526 -4.68 0.93 -4.20
CA ARG A 526 -5.80 1.65 -3.58
C ARG A 526 -7.16 1.06 -3.93
N ASP A 527 -7.26 0.52 -5.14
CA ASP A 527 -8.48 -0.11 -5.63
C ASP A 527 -8.62 -1.61 -5.26
N ILE A 528 -7.73 -2.15 -4.42
CA ILE A 528 -7.71 -3.58 -4.11
C ILE A 528 -9.03 -4.07 -3.50
N ASP A 529 -9.68 -3.28 -2.64
CA ASP A 529 -10.93 -3.66 -2.00
C ASP A 529 -12.11 -3.54 -2.97
N ASN A 530 -12.10 -2.54 -3.84
CA ASN A 530 -13.02 -2.42 -4.97
C ASN A 530 -12.86 -3.58 -5.95
N LEU A 531 -11.62 -3.98 -6.27
CA LEU A 531 -11.31 -5.16 -7.06
C LEU A 531 -11.88 -6.45 -6.44
N ARG A 532 -11.65 -6.66 -5.15
CA ARG A 532 -12.20 -7.81 -4.40
C ARG A 532 -13.72 -7.85 -4.45
N ALA A 533 -14.37 -6.70 -4.32
CA ALA A 533 -15.82 -6.59 -4.40
C ALA A 533 -16.34 -6.93 -5.79
N ALA A 534 -15.70 -6.41 -6.84
CA ALA A 534 -16.06 -6.69 -8.23
C ALA A 534 -15.91 -8.18 -8.57
N LEU A 535 -14.79 -8.81 -8.19
CA LEU A 535 -14.54 -10.24 -8.41
C LEU A 535 -15.55 -11.10 -7.63
N ARG A 536 -15.81 -10.80 -6.34
CA ARG A 536 -16.82 -11.53 -5.55
C ARG A 536 -18.19 -11.49 -6.21
N HIS A 537 -18.61 -10.35 -6.71
CA HIS A 537 -19.90 -10.22 -7.37
C HIS A 537 -19.95 -11.01 -8.69
N GLY A 538 -18.97 -10.81 -9.57
CA GLY A 538 -19.01 -11.39 -10.92
C GLY A 538 -18.68 -12.88 -11.00
N LEU A 539 -17.96 -13.45 -10.01
CA LEU A 539 -17.61 -14.88 -9.96
C LEU A 539 -18.61 -15.72 -9.16
N GLN A 540 -19.72 -15.16 -8.69
CA GLN A 540 -20.79 -15.95 -8.06
C GLN A 540 -21.40 -16.94 -9.05
N ALA A 541 -21.80 -18.10 -8.56
CA ALA A 541 -22.45 -19.11 -9.38
C ALA A 541 -23.75 -18.61 -10.03
N SER A 542 -24.45 -17.69 -9.35
CA SER A 542 -25.69 -17.07 -9.82
C SER A 542 -25.47 -15.90 -10.77
N ALA A 543 -24.23 -15.46 -11.00
CA ALA A 543 -23.96 -14.31 -11.87
C ALA A 543 -24.36 -14.58 -13.33
N PRO A 544 -24.99 -13.63 -14.04
CA PRO A 544 -25.24 -13.72 -15.45
C PRO A 544 -23.98 -14.01 -16.26
N ALA A 545 -24.12 -14.70 -17.39
CA ALA A 545 -22.99 -15.09 -18.23
C ALA A 545 -22.12 -13.89 -18.67
N THR A 546 -22.73 -12.77 -19.00
CA THR A 546 -22.02 -11.54 -19.37
C THR A 546 -21.20 -10.96 -18.22
N GLN A 547 -21.76 -10.88 -17.01
CA GLN A 547 -21.04 -10.39 -15.83
C GLN A 547 -19.92 -11.34 -15.42
N ARG A 548 -20.14 -12.64 -15.54
CA ARG A 548 -19.10 -13.65 -15.29
C ARG A 548 -17.94 -13.50 -16.26
N GLU A 549 -18.24 -13.27 -17.53
CA GLU A 549 -17.23 -13.03 -18.56
C GLU A 549 -16.39 -11.79 -18.24
N ASP A 550 -17.04 -10.69 -17.85
CA ASP A 550 -16.33 -9.46 -17.42
C ASP A 550 -15.45 -9.70 -16.21
N ALA A 551 -15.93 -10.46 -15.22
CA ALA A 551 -15.14 -10.80 -14.03
C ALA A 551 -13.94 -11.70 -14.34
N LEU A 552 -14.08 -12.64 -15.27
CA LEU A 552 -13.00 -13.51 -15.72
C LEU A 552 -11.95 -12.74 -16.53
N CYS A 553 -12.36 -11.76 -17.36
CA CYS A 553 -11.44 -10.85 -18.03
C CYS A 553 -10.70 -9.95 -17.02
N LEU A 554 -11.42 -9.39 -16.03
CA LEU A 554 -10.82 -8.64 -14.93
C LEU A 554 -9.80 -9.50 -14.17
N LEU A 555 -10.15 -10.74 -13.84
CA LEU A 555 -9.26 -11.66 -13.15
C LEU A 555 -7.99 -11.94 -13.95
N ALA A 556 -8.09 -12.16 -15.25
CA ALA A 556 -6.94 -12.37 -16.13
C ALA A 556 -6.02 -11.13 -16.14
N ALA A 557 -6.59 -9.93 -16.23
CA ALA A 557 -5.84 -8.67 -16.23
C ALA A 557 -5.16 -8.36 -14.89
N THR A 558 -5.63 -8.93 -13.78
CA THR A 558 -5.09 -8.67 -12.44
C THR A 558 -4.02 -9.67 -11.99
N ALA A 559 -3.67 -10.68 -12.79
CA ALA A 559 -2.73 -11.73 -12.38
C ALA A 559 -1.39 -11.15 -11.89
N MET A 560 -0.78 -10.25 -12.65
CA MET A 560 0.48 -9.63 -12.27
C MET A 560 0.34 -8.62 -11.13
N PHE A 561 -0.81 -7.93 -11.03
CA PHE A 561 -1.09 -7.07 -9.89
C PHE A 561 -1.10 -7.84 -8.56
N TRP A 562 -1.76 -9.00 -8.48
CA TRP A 562 -1.73 -9.86 -7.28
C TRP A 562 -0.31 -10.30 -6.90
N TYR A 563 0.50 -10.61 -7.91
CA TYR A 563 1.90 -10.95 -7.69
C TYR A 563 2.72 -9.75 -7.18
N ARG A 564 2.64 -8.61 -7.86
CA ARG A 564 3.40 -7.39 -7.55
C ARG A 564 2.96 -6.73 -6.24
N SER A 565 1.69 -6.83 -5.88
CA SER A 565 1.15 -6.30 -4.63
C SER A 565 1.53 -7.12 -3.39
N GLY A 566 2.12 -8.32 -3.56
CA GLY A 566 2.45 -9.24 -2.46
C GLY A 566 1.32 -10.20 -2.07
N ASN A 567 0.16 -10.15 -2.73
CA ASN A 567 -1.02 -10.98 -2.42
C ASN A 567 -1.07 -12.27 -3.25
N ARG A 568 0.09 -12.94 -3.41
CA ARG A 568 0.25 -14.12 -4.27
C ARG A 568 -0.73 -15.25 -3.97
N ARG A 569 -0.94 -15.59 -2.69
CA ARG A 569 -1.85 -16.67 -2.29
C ARG A 569 -3.30 -16.35 -2.62
N GLU A 570 -3.71 -15.11 -2.42
CA GLU A 570 -5.05 -14.63 -2.75
C GLU A 570 -5.27 -14.63 -4.28
N GLY A 571 -4.33 -14.09 -5.04
CA GLY A 571 -4.39 -14.09 -6.51
C GLY A 571 -4.48 -15.49 -7.09
N TRP A 572 -3.74 -16.46 -6.50
CA TRP A 572 -3.82 -17.85 -6.92
C TRP A 572 -5.19 -18.49 -6.64
N LYS A 573 -5.76 -18.24 -5.44
CA LYS A 573 -7.12 -18.70 -5.13
C LYS A 573 -8.16 -18.18 -6.12
N TRP A 574 -8.07 -16.88 -6.46
CA TRP A 574 -8.96 -16.27 -7.46
C TRP A 574 -8.79 -16.92 -8.84
N LEU A 575 -7.55 -17.11 -9.30
CA LEU A 575 -7.27 -17.76 -10.60
C LEU A 575 -7.80 -19.19 -10.66
N GLN A 576 -7.61 -19.96 -9.58
CA GLN A 576 -8.16 -21.33 -9.50
C GLN A 576 -9.70 -21.33 -9.54
N ALA A 577 -10.34 -20.45 -8.76
CA ALA A 577 -11.79 -20.32 -8.74
C ALA A 577 -12.35 -19.90 -10.12
N GLY A 578 -11.72 -18.93 -10.78
CA GLY A 578 -12.14 -18.46 -12.09
C GLY A 578 -12.02 -19.53 -13.19
N ARG A 579 -10.93 -20.31 -13.18
CA ARG A 579 -10.75 -21.42 -14.15
C ARG A 579 -11.78 -22.52 -14.05
N ALA A 580 -12.43 -22.69 -12.90
CA ALA A 580 -13.48 -23.66 -12.71
C ALA A 580 -14.84 -23.23 -13.30
N LEU A 581 -14.96 -21.97 -13.72
CA LEU A 581 -16.21 -21.40 -14.25
C LEU A 581 -16.26 -21.48 -15.79
N PRO A 582 -17.46 -21.60 -16.37
CA PRO A 582 -17.62 -21.52 -17.81
C PRO A 582 -17.18 -20.16 -18.37
N ALA A 583 -16.36 -20.19 -19.40
CA ALA A 583 -15.80 -19.01 -20.07
C ALA A 583 -15.89 -19.15 -21.59
N SER A 584 -15.91 -18.01 -22.32
CA SER A 584 -15.73 -17.99 -23.75
C SER A 584 -14.34 -18.49 -24.16
N ALA A 585 -14.18 -18.90 -25.42
CA ALA A 585 -12.87 -19.31 -25.93
C ALA A 585 -11.82 -18.21 -25.76
N ARG A 586 -12.19 -16.93 -26.01
CA ARG A 586 -11.31 -15.76 -25.82
C ARG A 586 -10.89 -15.61 -24.37
N THR A 587 -11.80 -15.68 -23.42
CA THR A 587 -11.50 -15.51 -21.99
C THR A 587 -10.72 -16.69 -21.45
N THR A 588 -10.96 -17.91 -21.94
CA THR A 588 -10.14 -19.08 -21.61
C THR A 588 -8.68 -18.86 -22.01
N VAL A 589 -8.42 -18.30 -23.20
CA VAL A 589 -7.07 -17.94 -23.66
C VAL A 589 -6.40 -16.93 -22.73
N LEU A 590 -7.13 -15.89 -22.30
CA LEU A 590 -6.60 -14.87 -21.38
C LEU A 590 -6.30 -15.46 -19.99
N LEU A 591 -7.18 -16.33 -19.47
CA LEU A 591 -6.97 -16.99 -18.19
C LEU A 591 -5.79 -17.99 -18.23
N ASP A 592 -5.66 -18.78 -19.30
CA ASP A 592 -4.52 -19.67 -19.45
C ASP A 592 -3.20 -18.89 -19.56
N HIS A 593 -3.19 -17.78 -20.30
CA HIS A 593 -2.05 -16.86 -20.32
C HIS A 593 -1.73 -16.32 -18.92
N ALA A 594 -2.73 -15.82 -18.19
CA ALA A 594 -2.60 -15.29 -16.84
C ALA A 594 -2.05 -16.33 -15.85
N VAL A 595 -2.53 -17.56 -15.92
CA VAL A 595 -2.04 -18.69 -15.10
C VAL A 595 -0.59 -19.01 -15.41
N GLY A 596 -0.22 -19.06 -16.69
CA GLY A 596 1.14 -19.31 -17.11
C GLY A 596 2.11 -18.21 -16.63
N MET A 597 1.72 -16.95 -16.81
CA MET A 597 2.46 -15.79 -16.28
C MET A 597 2.60 -15.86 -14.76
N PHE A 598 1.51 -16.06 -14.06
CA PHE A 598 1.49 -16.11 -12.60
C PHE A 598 2.39 -17.22 -12.04
N THR A 599 2.34 -18.44 -12.62
CA THR A 599 3.17 -19.57 -12.17
C THR A 599 4.65 -19.34 -12.41
N ALA A 600 5.01 -18.66 -13.51
CA ALA A 600 6.39 -18.32 -13.82
C ALA A 600 6.96 -17.30 -12.82
N PHE A 601 6.25 -16.19 -12.62
CA PHE A 601 6.72 -15.11 -11.76
C PHE A 601 6.61 -15.44 -10.27
N ALA A 602 5.54 -16.11 -9.84
CA ALA A 602 5.37 -16.52 -8.46
C ALA A 602 6.22 -17.73 -8.06
N GLN A 603 7.00 -18.30 -8.99
CA GLN A 603 7.88 -19.45 -8.80
C GLN A 603 7.19 -20.62 -8.07
N MET A 604 5.93 -20.88 -8.46
CA MET A 604 5.15 -21.96 -7.88
C MET A 604 5.75 -23.32 -8.23
N ALA A 605 5.51 -24.31 -7.40
CA ALA A 605 5.95 -25.70 -7.62
C ALA A 605 5.14 -26.39 -8.74
N LEU A 606 4.72 -25.67 -9.78
CA LEU A 606 3.84 -26.12 -10.86
C LEU A 606 4.35 -25.68 -12.25
N PRO A 607 5.65 -25.79 -12.57
CA PRO A 607 6.16 -25.26 -13.84
C PRO A 607 5.57 -25.96 -15.06
N ALA A 608 5.33 -27.27 -15.00
CA ALA A 608 4.72 -28.01 -16.10
C ALA A 608 3.32 -27.52 -16.45
N MET A 609 2.47 -27.28 -15.43
CA MET A 609 1.11 -26.76 -15.62
C MET A 609 1.14 -25.35 -16.22
N GLY A 610 2.06 -24.49 -15.75
CA GLY A 610 2.22 -23.14 -16.28
C GLY A 610 2.64 -23.12 -17.75
N ILE A 611 3.60 -23.96 -18.14
CA ILE A 611 4.03 -24.13 -19.53
C ILE A 611 2.88 -24.63 -20.41
N GLU A 612 2.15 -25.66 -19.96
CA GLU A 612 0.99 -26.17 -20.69
C GLU A 612 -0.08 -25.10 -20.93
N ALA A 613 -0.38 -24.26 -19.92
CA ALA A 613 -1.32 -23.15 -20.04
C ALA A 613 -0.83 -22.11 -21.07
N LEU A 614 0.46 -21.76 -21.06
CA LEU A 614 1.04 -20.85 -22.05
C LEU A 614 0.98 -21.41 -23.48
N LEU A 615 1.26 -22.71 -23.65
CA LEU A 615 1.21 -23.35 -24.95
C LEU A 615 -0.23 -23.38 -25.52
N ARG A 616 -1.25 -23.67 -24.67
CA ARG A 616 -2.65 -23.63 -25.10
C ARG A 616 -3.09 -22.24 -25.54
N SER A 617 -2.69 -21.19 -24.81
CA SER A 617 -3.10 -19.82 -25.12
C SER A 617 -2.37 -19.20 -26.30
N ARG A 618 -1.10 -19.60 -26.54
CA ARG A 618 -0.21 -18.91 -27.46
C ARG A 618 -0.68 -18.93 -28.90
N ALA A 619 -1.20 -20.07 -29.41
CA ALA A 619 -1.68 -20.15 -30.79
C ALA A 619 -2.76 -19.08 -31.09
N ALA A 620 -3.75 -18.96 -30.22
CA ALA A 620 -4.82 -17.99 -30.36
C ALA A 620 -4.32 -16.53 -30.19
N LEU A 621 -3.32 -16.29 -29.32
CA LEU A 621 -2.69 -14.98 -29.17
C LEU A 621 -1.91 -14.58 -30.44
N MET A 622 -1.25 -15.53 -31.08
CA MET A 622 -0.55 -15.32 -32.36
C MET A 622 -1.54 -14.97 -33.47
N GLU A 623 -2.64 -15.71 -33.58
CA GLU A 623 -3.69 -15.42 -34.58
C GLU A 623 -4.35 -14.04 -34.35
N ALA A 624 -4.47 -13.63 -33.07
CA ALA A 624 -5.01 -12.32 -32.70
C ALA A 624 -3.99 -11.17 -32.89
N GLY A 625 -2.73 -11.45 -33.20
CA GLY A 625 -1.68 -10.45 -33.31
C GLY A 625 -1.34 -9.75 -31.99
N ASP A 626 -1.53 -10.42 -30.84
CA ASP A 626 -1.21 -9.86 -29.53
C ASP A 626 0.31 -10.02 -29.25
N HIS A 627 1.10 -9.15 -29.87
CA HIS A 627 2.57 -9.15 -29.80
C HIS A 627 3.07 -9.17 -28.37
N ARG A 628 2.52 -8.34 -27.50
CA ARG A 628 2.94 -8.21 -26.10
C ARG A 628 2.72 -9.52 -25.33
N ARG A 629 1.52 -10.12 -25.42
CA ARG A 629 1.26 -11.38 -24.70
C ARG A 629 2.03 -12.56 -25.29
N CYS A 630 2.25 -12.60 -26.62
CA CYS A 630 3.14 -13.61 -27.23
C CYS A 630 4.56 -13.49 -26.68
N TYR A 631 5.12 -12.29 -26.66
CA TYR A 631 6.45 -11.99 -26.11
C TYR A 631 6.58 -12.42 -24.65
N LEU A 632 5.63 -12.01 -23.78
CA LEU A 632 5.62 -12.35 -22.36
C LEU A 632 5.39 -13.86 -22.12
N SER A 633 4.62 -14.53 -22.96
CA SER A 633 4.43 -15.98 -22.91
C SER A 633 5.75 -16.73 -23.14
N LEU A 634 6.54 -16.31 -24.13
CA LEU A 634 7.85 -16.88 -24.41
C LEU A 634 8.86 -16.63 -23.27
N TYR A 635 8.83 -15.42 -22.72
CA TYR A 635 9.63 -15.08 -21.52
C TYR A 635 9.30 -15.99 -20.35
N SER A 636 8.01 -16.15 -20.04
CA SER A 636 7.56 -16.96 -18.91
C SER A 636 7.91 -18.44 -19.09
N GLU A 637 7.81 -18.96 -20.31
CA GLU A 637 8.29 -20.31 -20.64
C GLU A 637 9.78 -20.44 -20.41
N ALA A 638 10.59 -19.46 -20.85
CA ALA A 638 12.03 -19.46 -20.65
C ALA A 638 12.45 -19.42 -19.16
N GLN A 639 11.61 -18.92 -18.27
CA GLN A 639 11.85 -18.94 -16.82
C GLN A 639 11.51 -20.30 -16.18
N MET A 640 10.54 -21.06 -16.74
CA MET A 640 10.08 -22.31 -16.16
C MET A 640 10.80 -23.55 -16.68
N ARG A 641 11.14 -23.61 -17.99
CA ARG A 641 11.78 -24.79 -18.58
C ARG A 641 13.10 -25.20 -17.94
N PRO A 642 14.00 -24.27 -17.54
CA PRO A 642 15.25 -24.64 -16.87
C PRO A 642 15.06 -25.37 -15.53
N ARG A 643 13.88 -25.29 -14.93
CA ARG A 643 13.54 -26.00 -13.70
C ARG A 643 13.14 -27.46 -13.94
N LEU A 644 12.78 -27.80 -15.17
CA LEU A 644 12.41 -29.16 -15.59
C LEU A 644 13.54 -29.91 -16.29
N SER A 645 14.48 -29.19 -16.93
CA SER A 645 15.59 -29.82 -17.67
C SER A 645 16.83 -28.93 -17.60
N SER A 646 17.98 -29.54 -17.27
CA SER A 646 19.29 -28.89 -17.30
C SER A 646 19.75 -28.53 -18.73
N ASP A 647 19.31 -29.30 -19.72
CA ASP A 647 19.81 -29.22 -21.11
C ASP A 647 18.93 -28.33 -21.98
N PHE A 648 18.00 -27.60 -21.39
CA PHE A 648 17.12 -26.70 -22.12
C PHE A 648 17.90 -25.55 -22.75
N ASP A 649 17.81 -25.42 -24.10
CA ASP A 649 18.36 -24.29 -24.86
C ASP A 649 17.26 -23.24 -25.11
N PRO A 650 17.39 -21.98 -24.62
CA PRO A 650 16.42 -20.93 -24.82
C PRO A 650 16.49 -20.24 -26.19
N SER A 651 17.39 -20.60 -27.07
CA SER A 651 17.68 -19.89 -28.33
C SER A 651 16.43 -19.69 -29.21
N LEU A 652 15.55 -20.70 -29.30
CA LEU A 652 14.32 -20.62 -30.07
C LEU A 652 13.32 -19.64 -29.41
N LEU A 653 13.26 -19.62 -28.08
CA LEU A 653 12.38 -18.69 -27.36
C LEU A 653 12.90 -17.25 -27.49
N ILE A 654 14.21 -17.04 -27.42
CA ILE A 654 14.85 -15.73 -27.64
C ILE A 654 14.54 -15.21 -29.06
N ALA A 655 14.73 -16.06 -30.08
CA ALA A 655 14.39 -15.71 -31.45
C ALA A 655 12.91 -15.34 -31.62
N GLY A 656 12.01 -16.12 -30.98
CA GLY A 656 10.58 -15.81 -30.94
C GLY A 656 10.28 -14.51 -30.21
N MET A 657 10.95 -14.21 -29.09
CA MET A 657 10.79 -12.94 -28.38
C MET A 657 11.23 -11.75 -29.25
N HIS A 658 12.34 -11.85 -29.98
CA HIS A 658 12.76 -10.81 -30.92
C HIS A 658 11.78 -10.64 -32.08
N HIS A 659 11.17 -11.73 -32.57
CA HIS A 659 10.15 -11.69 -33.63
C HIS A 659 8.88 -10.95 -33.16
N TRP A 660 8.45 -11.16 -31.91
CA TRP A 660 7.26 -10.53 -31.37
C TRP A 660 7.51 -9.17 -30.71
N ALA A 661 8.78 -8.74 -30.58
CA ALA A 661 9.11 -7.41 -30.09
C ALA A 661 8.74 -6.36 -31.14
N ASP A 662 7.99 -5.34 -30.74
CA ASP A 662 7.64 -4.20 -31.58
C ASP A 662 8.88 -3.34 -31.84
N ASP A 663 9.00 -2.79 -33.03
CA ASP A 663 10.13 -1.93 -33.42
C ASP A 663 10.22 -0.65 -32.59
N GLY A 664 9.09 -0.16 -32.07
CA GLY A 664 8.99 0.99 -31.19
C GLY A 664 9.43 0.73 -29.74
N TRP A 665 9.67 -0.54 -29.36
CA TRP A 665 10.08 -0.88 -28.00
C TRP A 665 11.55 -0.54 -27.74
N GLY A 666 11.78 0.24 -26.67
CA GLY A 666 13.11 0.57 -26.16
C GLY A 666 13.70 -0.52 -25.26
N THR A 667 14.81 -0.19 -24.62
CA THR A 667 15.51 -1.13 -23.71
C THR A 667 14.64 -1.56 -22.53
N PHE A 668 13.74 -0.68 -22.04
CA PHE A 668 12.86 -0.96 -20.91
C PHE A 668 11.84 -2.06 -21.26
N GLU A 669 11.17 -1.98 -22.39
CA GLU A 669 10.21 -2.98 -22.88
C GLU A 669 10.91 -4.30 -23.21
N ARG A 670 12.09 -4.23 -23.79
CA ARG A 670 12.91 -5.40 -24.17
C ARG A 670 13.68 -6.02 -22.98
N ARG A 671 13.56 -5.49 -21.75
CA ARG A 671 14.28 -6.00 -20.56
C ARG A 671 14.13 -7.51 -20.36
N HIS A 672 12.97 -8.06 -20.72
CA HIS A 672 12.68 -9.48 -20.51
C HIS A 672 13.52 -10.39 -21.43
N VAL A 673 13.67 -10.06 -22.73
CA VAL A 673 14.52 -10.86 -23.64
C VAL A 673 15.97 -10.73 -23.23
N HIS A 674 16.44 -9.53 -22.87
CA HIS A 674 17.80 -9.34 -22.38
C HIS A 674 18.08 -10.11 -21.09
N MET A 675 17.07 -10.32 -20.22
CA MET A 675 17.22 -11.16 -19.04
C MET A 675 17.40 -12.63 -19.41
N VAL A 676 16.69 -13.13 -20.44
CA VAL A 676 16.84 -14.51 -20.92
C VAL A 676 18.22 -14.69 -21.59
N GLU A 677 18.65 -13.74 -22.41
CA GLU A 677 19.99 -13.72 -23.03
C GLU A 677 21.11 -13.73 -21.98
N ALA A 678 20.98 -12.88 -20.96
CA ALA A 678 21.93 -12.85 -19.84
C ALA A 678 21.93 -14.21 -19.09
N SER A 679 20.77 -14.81 -18.87
CA SER A 679 20.67 -16.14 -18.24
C SER A 679 21.33 -17.24 -19.06
N MET A 680 21.32 -17.13 -20.39
CA MET A 680 22.03 -18.05 -21.30
C MET A 680 23.55 -17.96 -21.10
N LEU A 681 24.13 -16.75 -21.04
CA LEU A 681 25.53 -16.54 -20.73
C LEU A 681 25.96 -17.20 -19.41
N ARG A 682 25.12 -17.09 -18.39
CA ARG A 682 25.35 -17.73 -17.10
C ARG A 682 25.39 -19.24 -17.21
N ARG A 683 24.54 -19.85 -18.03
CA ARG A 683 24.48 -21.32 -18.24
C ARG A 683 25.64 -21.83 -19.05
N GLN A 684 26.13 -21.03 -20.03
CA GLN A 684 27.30 -21.34 -20.83
C GLN A 684 28.63 -21.19 -20.06
N GLY A 685 28.58 -20.78 -18.80
CA GLY A 685 29.78 -20.56 -17.97
C GLY A 685 30.49 -19.23 -18.23
N SER A 686 29.96 -18.37 -19.12
CA SER A 686 30.52 -17.05 -19.43
C SER A 686 30.22 -16.03 -18.35
N MET A 687 30.67 -16.31 -17.13
CA MET A 687 30.20 -15.61 -15.90
C MET A 687 30.65 -14.16 -15.86
N GLU A 688 31.87 -13.83 -16.31
CA GLU A 688 32.35 -12.43 -16.37
C GLU A 688 31.47 -11.58 -17.32
N THR A 689 31.17 -12.11 -18.52
CA THR A 689 30.26 -11.45 -19.47
C THR A 689 28.86 -11.30 -18.91
N TYR A 690 28.36 -12.31 -18.19
CA TYR A 690 27.05 -12.24 -17.50
C TYR A 690 26.99 -11.09 -16.49
N VAL A 691 28.03 -10.92 -15.66
CA VAL A 691 28.16 -9.81 -14.71
C VAL A 691 28.10 -8.46 -15.40
N GLN A 692 28.88 -8.28 -16.48
CA GLN A 692 28.93 -7.03 -17.25
C GLN A 692 27.59 -6.71 -17.93
N VAL A 693 26.96 -7.71 -18.54
CA VAL A 693 25.63 -7.54 -19.18
C VAL A 693 24.57 -7.18 -18.13
N SER A 694 24.54 -7.88 -17.00
CA SER A 694 23.61 -7.61 -15.91
C SER A 694 23.77 -6.20 -15.35
N ALA A 695 25.02 -5.71 -15.18
CA ALA A 695 25.30 -4.35 -14.76
C ALA A 695 24.78 -3.30 -15.76
N ARG A 696 25.01 -3.52 -17.07
CA ARG A 696 24.52 -2.63 -18.13
C ARG A 696 22.99 -2.56 -18.14
N LEU A 697 22.30 -3.70 -17.98
CA LEU A 697 20.85 -3.76 -17.96
C LEU A 697 20.27 -3.07 -16.71
N ALA A 698 20.88 -3.26 -15.54
CA ALA A 698 20.49 -2.56 -14.32
C ALA A 698 20.55 -1.04 -14.51
N ASN A 699 21.65 -0.54 -15.07
CA ASN A 699 21.84 0.89 -15.35
C ASN A 699 20.86 1.41 -16.41
N ALA A 700 20.58 0.64 -17.45
CA ALA A 700 19.61 1.00 -18.49
C ALA A 700 18.18 1.10 -17.92
N CYS A 701 17.78 0.16 -17.06
CA CYS A 701 16.49 0.25 -16.36
C CYS A 701 16.40 1.50 -15.48
N ARG A 702 17.47 1.83 -14.71
CA ARG A 702 17.52 3.04 -13.88
C ARG A 702 17.43 4.32 -14.71
N ALA A 703 18.15 4.39 -15.84
CA ALA A 703 18.11 5.52 -16.76
C ALA A 703 16.72 5.75 -17.37
N ALA A 704 15.94 4.68 -17.54
CA ALA A 704 14.54 4.73 -17.97
C ALA A 704 13.55 5.03 -16.82
N GLY A 705 14.04 5.34 -15.60
CA GLY A 705 13.20 5.57 -14.42
C GLY A 705 12.69 4.30 -13.74
N GLY A 706 13.04 3.11 -14.23
CA GLY A 706 12.65 1.80 -13.71
C GLY A 706 13.59 1.33 -12.59
N LEU A 707 13.54 1.96 -11.44
CA LEU A 707 14.35 1.56 -10.28
C LEU A 707 14.05 0.12 -9.86
N ALA A 708 12.79 -0.23 -9.70
CA ALA A 708 12.38 -1.58 -9.30
C ALA A 708 12.77 -2.65 -10.33
N GLU A 709 12.69 -2.32 -11.60
CA GLU A 709 13.09 -3.20 -12.71
C GLU A 709 14.60 -3.38 -12.83
N SER A 710 15.40 -2.50 -12.20
CA SER A 710 16.85 -2.66 -12.13
C SER A 710 17.30 -3.75 -11.15
N TRP A 711 16.50 -4.05 -10.10
CA TRP A 711 16.91 -4.97 -9.03
C TRP A 711 17.07 -6.44 -9.46
N PRO A 712 16.22 -7.03 -10.33
CA PRO A 712 16.49 -8.37 -10.85
C PRO A 712 17.86 -8.48 -11.58
N HIS A 713 18.28 -7.43 -12.29
CA HIS A 713 19.57 -7.39 -12.95
C HIS A 713 20.72 -7.19 -11.94
N ALA A 714 20.55 -6.33 -10.93
CA ALA A 714 21.51 -6.20 -9.83
C ALA A 714 21.67 -7.51 -9.06
N ASN A 715 20.56 -8.24 -8.83
CA ASN A 715 20.58 -9.57 -8.25
C ASN A 715 21.36 -10.58 -9.12
N GLY A 716 21.11 -10.57 -10.43
CA GLY A 716 21.87 -11.39 -11.39
C GLY A 716 23.37 -11.08 -11.37
N GLN A 717 23.75 -9.80 -11.37
CA GLN A 717 25.13 -9.35 -11.25
C GLN A 717 25.78 -9.87 -9.96
N ALA A 718 25.10 -9.76 -8.82
CA ALA A 718 25.61 -10.25 -7.54
C ALA A 718 25.77 -11.78 -7.49
N GLN A 719 24.85 -12.51 -8.11
CA GLN A 719 25.00 -13.96 -8.27
C GLN A 719 26.24 -14.32 -9.08
N GLY A 720 26.48 -13.63 -10.19
CA GLY A 720 27.69 -13.83 -11.01
C GLY A 720 28.97 -13.51 -10.26
N LEU A 721 29.02 -12.39 -9.56
CA LEU A 721 30.15 -12.01 -8.70
C LEU A 721 30.42 -13.07 -7.61
N THR A 722 29.36 -13.61 -7.00
CA THR A 722 29.49 -14.68 -5.99
C THR A 722 30.05 -15.97 -6.59
N VAL A 723 29.64 -16.35 -7.80
CA VAL A 723 30.20 -17.50 -8.53
C VAL A 723 31.68 -17.31 -8.85
N LEU A 724 32.08 -16.10 -9.25
CA LEU A 724 33.48 -15.71 -9.51
C LEU A 724 34.33 -15.56 -8.25
N GLY A 725 33.74 -15.71 -7.03
CA GLY A 725 34.44 -15.53 -5.77
C GLY A 725 34.68 -14.06 -5.37
N ARG A 726 34.11 -13.11 -6.10
CA ARG A 726 34.19 -11.66 -5.81
C ARG A 726 33.14 -11.26 -4.79
N LEU A 727 33.28 -11.80 -3.58
CA LEU A 727 32.24 -11.73 -2.53
C LEU A 727 32.06 -10.32 -1.95
N ASP A 728 33.14 -9.54 -1.84
CA ASP A 728 33.05 -8.15 -1.34
C ASP A 728 32.26 -7.26 -2.31
N ASP A 729 32.53 -7.38 -3.61
CA ASP A 729 31.79 -6.65 -4.64
C ASP A 729 30.32 -7.02 -4.63
N ALA A 730 30.00 -8.32 -4.51
CA ALA A 730 28.63 -8.81 -4.43
C ALA A 730 27.91 -8.26 -3.18
N CYS A 731 28.54 -8.30 -2.01
CA CYS A 731 27.97 -7.78 -0.77
C CYS A 731 27.74 -6.27 -0.82
N ALA A 732 28.67 -5.48 -1.34
CA ALA A 732 28.56 -4.04 -1.49
C ALA A 732 27.37 -3.65 -2.41
N LEU A 733 27.27 -4.31 -3.56
CA LEU A 733 26.18 -4.10 -4.51
C LEU A 733 24.82 -4.39 -3.88
N LEU A 734 24.70 -5.52 -3.18
CA LEU A 734 23.44 -5.96 -2.59
C LEU A 734 23.04 -5.11 -1.38
N GLN A 735 24.00 -4.64 -0.58
CA GLN A 735 23.72 -3.71 0.51
C GLN A 735 23.08 -2.41 0.00
N HIS A 736 23.64 -1.86 -1.08
CA HIS A 736 23.08 -0.66 -1.70
C HIS A 736 21.66 -0.91 -2.23
N ALA A 737 21.44 -1.99 -2.98
CA ALA A 737 20.13 -2.34 -3.51
C ALA A 737 19.10 -2.61 -2.38
N LEU A 738 19.50 -3.23 -1.27
CA LEU A 738 18.61 -3.47 -0.13
C LEU A 738 18.16 -2.17 0.55
N VAL A 739 19.01 -1.16 0.65
CA VAL A 739 18.63 0.16 1.17
C VAL A 739 17.54 0.79 0.28
N GLU A 740 17.74 0.77 -1.04
CA GLU A 740 16.77 1.30 -2.00
C GLU A 740 15.41 0.57 -1.93
N ILE A 741 15.42 -0.77 -1.90
CA ILE A 741 14.20 -1.59 -1.83
C ILE A 741 13.44 -1.35 -0.54
N ARG A 742 14.14 -1.28 0.60
CA ARG A 742 13.52 -1.00 1.89
C ARG A 742 12.87 0.38 1.90
N ALA A 743 13.54 1.38 1.34
CA ALA A 743 12.98 2.73 1.20
C ALA A 743 11.74 2.76 0.30
N ALA A 744 11.70 1.93 -0.75
CA ALA A 744 10.56 1.81 -1.65
C ALA A 744 9.39 1.00 -1.08
N GLY A 745 9.57 0.28 0.05
CA GLY A 745 8.53 -0.54 0.69
C GLY A 745 8.06 -1.73 -0.15
N LEU A 746 8.90 -2.25 -1.04
CA LEU A 746 8.61 -3.39 -1.90
C LEU A 746 9.17 -4.68 -1.30
N LEU A 747 8.43 -5.26 -0.35
CA LEU A 747 8.83 -6.44 0.42
C LEU A 747 9.14 -7.67 -0.44
N ARG A 748 8.47 -7.81 -1.59
CA ARG A 748 8.66 -8.97 -2.44
C ARG A 748 10.02 -8.99 -3.13
N GLU A 749 10.42 -7.86 -3.71
CA GLU A 749 11.73 -7.70 -4.36
C GLU A 749 12.85 -7.82 -3.32
N GLN A 750 12.57 -7.44 -2.08
CA GLN A 750 13.50 -7.58 -0.96
C GLN A 750 13.87 -9.05 -0.69
N VAL A 751 12.91 -10.00 -0.75
CA VAL A 751 13.14 -11.41 -0.38
C VAL A 751 14.25 -12.05 -1.20
N SER A 752 14.21 -11.94 -2.51
CA SER A 752 15.22 -12.56 -3.38
C SER A 752 16.61 -11.93 -3.24
N LEU A 753 16.66 -10.58 -3.16
CA LEU A 753 17.94 -9.89 -2.94
C LEU A 753 18.53 -10.21 -1.57
N LEU A 754 17.69 -10.28 -0.55
CA LEU A 754 18.12 -10.58 0.81
C LEU A 754 18.67 -12.00 0.93
N ALA A 755 18.03 -12.98 0.27
CA ALA A 755 18.53 -14.36 0.23
C ALA A 755 19.91 -14.46 -0.43
N ILE A 756 20.12 -13.77 -1.56
CA ILE A 756 21.41 -13.77 -2.24
C ILE A 756 22.45 -12.99 -1.44
N ALA A 757 22.07 -11.85 -0.82
CA ALA A 757 22.97 -11.08 0.06
C ALA A 757 23.42 -11.90 1.27
N ALA A 758 22.49 -12.58 1.93
CA ALA A 758 22.79 -13.47 3.04
C ALA A 758 23.70 -14.62 2.61
N SER A 759 23.43 -15.24 1.46
CA SER A 759 24.23 -16.35 0.94
C SER A 759 25.67 -15.91 0.60
N ALA A 760 25.85 -14.75 -0.02
CA ALA A 760 27.16 -14.19 -0.32
C ALA A 760 27.94 -13.81 0.96
N ALA A 761 27.25 -13.17 1.91
CA ALA A 761 27.86 -12.76 3.17
C ALA A 761 28.25 -13.95 4.06
N LEU A 762 27.36 -14.96 4.18
CA LEU A 762 27.67 -16.20 4.90
C LEU A 762 28.87 -16.92 4.30
N ARG A 763 28.95 -17.02 2.97
CA ARG A 763 30.12 -17.61 2.31
C ARG A 763 31.39 -16.79 2.51
N ARG A 764 31.30 -15.44 2.54
CA ARG A 764 32.43 -14.54 2.68
C ARG A 764 33.13 -14.68 4.04
N ASP A 765 32.40 -14.49 5.15
CA ASP A 765 33.00 -14.40 6.47
C ASP A 765 32.15 -15.00 7.60
N GLY A 766 30.89 -15.37 7.37
CA GLY A 766 29.98 -15.90 8.38
C GLY A 766 29.79 -14.99 9.61
N SER A 767 30.10 -13.71 9.49
CA SER A 767 30.08 -12.75 10.59
C SER A 767 28.69 -12.66 11.28
N PRO A 768 28.60 -12.14 12.51
CA PRO A 768 27.30 -11.93 13.17
C PRO A 768 26.31 -11.13 12.32
N THR A 769 26.81 -10.19 11.49
CA THR A 769 26.01 -9.43 10.53
C THR A 769 25.51 -10.33 9.39
N ALA A 770 26.34 -11.21 8.84
CA ALA A 770 25.96 -12.18 7.83
C ALA A 770 24.92 -13.17 8.35
N GLN A 771 25.09 -13.65 9.58
CA GLN A 771 24.12 -14.52 10.27
C GLN A 771 22.79 -13.80 10.54
N ALA A 772 22.81 -12.50 10.91
CA ALA A 772 21.61 -11.69 11.07
C ALA A 772 20.84 -11.53 9.76
N LEU A 773 21.54 -11.25 8.64
CA LEU A 773 20.97 -11.24 7.30
C LEU A 773 20.37 -12.60 6.92
N GLY A 774 21.05 -13.70 7.27
CA GLY A 774 20.57 -15.06 7.06
C GLY A 774 19.25 -15.33 7.79
N ARG A 775 19.14 -14.90 9.04
CA ARG A 775 17.92 -15.01 9.84
C ARG A 775 16.78 -14.20 9.23
N GLU A 776 17.02 -12.95 8.86
CA GLU A 776 16.05 -12.09 8.20
C GLU A 776 15.57 -12.70 6.88
N ALA A 777 16.49 -13.20 6.04
CA ALA A 777 16.16 -13.85 4.78
C ALA A 777 15.28 -15.09 4.98
N LEU A 778 15.62 -15.94 5.94
CA LEU A 778 14.86 -17.16 6.24
C LEU A 778 13.47 -16.87 6.79
N GLN A 779 13.33 -15.87 7.66
CA GLN A 779 12.01 -15.45 8.15
C GLN A 779 11.06 -15.05 7.01
N LEU A 780 11.59 -14.36 6.00
CA LEU A 780 10.81 -13.96 4.84
C LEU A 780 10.53 -15.12 3.88
N LEU A 781 11.52 -16.01 3.66
CA LEU A 781 11.41 -17.15 2.74
C LEU A 781 10.50 -18.27 3.25
N GLN A 782 10.42 -18.49 4.56
CA GLN A 782 9.56 -19.51 5.16
C GLN A 782 8.09 -19.32 4.84
N ALA A 783 7.64 -18.10 4.78
CA ALA A 783 6.27 -17.76 4.46
C ALA A 783 5.81 -18.24 3.09
N ASP A 784 6.74 -18.30 2.18
CA ASP A 784 6.49 -18.64 0.79
C ASP A 784 6.91 -20.10 0.49
N ASP A 785 7.27 -20.86 1.52
CA ASP A 785 7.82 -22.23 1.38
C ASP A 785 9.11 -22.25 0.51
N MET A 786 9.88 -21.15 0.60
CA MET A 786 11.09 -20.94 -0.20
C MET A 786 12.39 -20.98 0.64
N ALA A 787 12.32 -21.40 1.90
CA ALA A 787 13.51 -21.47 2.79
C ALA A 787 14.64 -22.33 2.23
N TRP A 788 14.30 -23.27 1.33
CA TRP A 788 15.28 -24.10 0.61
C TRP A 788 16.28 -23.29 -0.24
N TRP A 789 15.99 -22.03 -0.58
CA TRP A 789 16.93 -21.14 -1.28
C TRP A 789 18.18 -20.85 -0.46
N MET A 790 18.12 -21.00 0.85
CA MET A 790 19.27 -20.78 1.74
C MET A 790 20.02 -22.09 2.06
N ALA A 791 19.52 -23.25 1.60
CA ALA A 791 20.08 -24.55 2.00
C ALA A 791 21.58 -24.67 1.75
N ASP A 792 22.07 -24.29 0.56
CA ASP A 792 23.49 -24.34 0.21
C ASP A 792 24.33 -23.19 0.84
N ALA A 793 23.70 -22.22 1.48
CA ALA A 793 24.39 -21.14 2.21
C ALA A 793 24.57 -21.42 3.72
N LEU A 794 23.66 -22.20 4.31
CA LEU A 794 23.67 -22.54 5.75
C LEU A 794 24.97 -23.23 6.22
N PRO A 795 25.58 -24.14 5.42
CA PRO A 795 26.86 -24.79 5.81
C PRO A 795 27.95 -23.78 6.12
N TRP A 796 27.98 -22.64 5.42
CA TRP A 796 29.01 -21.61 5.59
C TRP A 796 28.95 -20.93 6.97
N ALA A 797 27.77 -20.79 7.56
CA ALA A 797 27.65 -20.27 8.93
C ALA A 797 28.35 -21.19 9.93
N ALA A 798 28.10 -22.50 9.86
CA ALA A 798 28.76 -23.47 10.74
C ALA A 798 30.26 -23.60 10.46
N TRP A 799 30.68 -23.48 9.18
CA TRP A 799 32.07 -23.54 8.78
C TRP A 799 32.90 -22.41 9.41
N HIS A 800 32.43 -21.17 9.31
CA HIS A 800 33.13 -20.02 9.89
C HIS A 800 33.14 -20.01 11.42
N ASP A 801 32.17 -20.66 12.06
CA ASP A 801 32.17 -20.88 13.54
C ASP A 801 33.13 -22.00 13.96
N GLY A 802 33.90 -22.60 13.06
CA GLY A 802 34.79 -23.72 13.33
C GLY A 802 34.10 -25.07 13.52
N ARG A 803 32.80 -25.16 13.24
CA ARG A 803 31.96 -26.35 13.34
C ARG A 803 31.94 -27.16 12.02
N ALA A 804 33.11 -27.59 11.56
CA ALA A 804 33.27 -28.28 10.25
C ALA A 804 32.41 -29.54 10.10
N ALA A 805 32.22 -30.33 11.18
CA ALA A 805 31.37 -31.52 11.17
C ALA A 805 29.88 -31.13 10.93
N ASP A 806 29.39 -30.07 11.53
CA ASP A 806 28.05 -29.56 11.31
C ASP A 806 27.89 -29.00 9.91
N ALA A 807 28.89 -28.30 9.37
CA ALA A 807 28.89 -27.83 7.99
C ALA A 807 28.74 -28.99 6.99
N ALA A 808 29.45 -30.10 7.19
CA ALA A 808 29.32 -31.30 6.35
C ALA A 808 27.92 -31.92 6.42
N ARG A 809 27.32 -32.03 7.64
CA ARG A 809 25.95 -32.51 7.83
C ARG A 809 24.90 -31.58 7.17
N LEU A 810 25.06 -30.28 7.28
CA LEU A 810 24.20 -29.26 6.67
C LEU A 810 24.26 -29.33 5.16
N GLN A 811 25.44 -29.57 4.57
CA GLN A 811 25.56 -29.74 3.13
C GLN A 811 24.90 -31.06 2.66
N ALA A 812 25.06 -32.14 3.41
CA ALA A 812 24.34 -33.39 3.13
C ALA A 812 22.81 -33.19 3.17
N CYS A 813 22.31 -32.41 4.14
CA CYS A 813 20.91 -32.04 4.22
C CYS A 813 20.45 -31.22 2.98
N ALA A 814 21.23 -30.24 2.55
CA ALA A 814 20.96 -29.46 1.35
C ALA A 814 20.91 -30.35 0.09
N ASP A 815 21.82 -31.31 -0.02
CA ASP A 815 21.87 -32.27 -1.14
C ASP A 815 20.63 -33.18 -1.16
N ALA A 816 20.23 -33.71 0.00
CA ALA A 816 19.03 -34.55 0.14
C ALA A 816 17.75 -33.77 -0.17
N LEU A 817 17.66 -32.51 0.28
CA LEU A 817 16.52 -31.61 0.02
C LEU A 817 16.37 -31.34 -1.47
N MET A 818 17.44 -31.01 -2.16
CA MET A 818 17.42 -30.76 -3.62
C MET A 818 17.03 -32.00 -4.41
N ALA A 819 17.53 -33.18 -4.01
CA ALA A 819 17.16 -34.44 -4.61
C ALA A 819 15.67 -34.76 -4.40
N ALA A 820 15.15 -34.58 -3.18
CA ALA A 820 13.73 -34.81 -2.86
C ALA A 820 12.79 -33.89 -3.65
N ARG A 821 13.22 -32.70 -3.99
CA ARG A 821 12.45 -31.73 -4.81
C ARG A 821 12.53 -32.03 -6.32
N GLY A 822 13.47 -32.83 -6.75
CA GLY A 822 13.77 -33.01 -8.18
C GLY A 822 14.27 -31.76 -8.89
N ASP A 823 14.73 -30.75 -8.12
CA ASP A 823 15.19 -29.48 -8.66
C ASP A 823 16.67 -29.56 -9.09
N VAL A 824 17.00 -28.95 -10.21
CA VAL A 824 18.38 -28.84 -10.71
C VAL A 824 19.03 -27.57 -10.11
N ARG A 825 20.18 -27.72 -9.44
CA ARG A 825 20.96 -26.59 -8.96
C ARG A 825 21.43 -25.72 -10.12
N GLY A 826 21.00 -24.47 -10.13
CA GLY A 826 21.56 -23.46 -11.03
C GLY A 826 23.01 -23.11 -10.65
N PRO A 827 23.73 -22.37 -11.53
CA PRO A 827 25.16 -22.06 -11.35
C PRO A 827 25.50 -21.40 -10.00
N PHE A 828 24.64 -20.57 -9.46
CA PHE A 828 24.83 -19.89 -8.17
C PHE A 828 24.83 -20.89 -6.99
N PHE A 829 23.82 -21.71 -6.86
CA PHE A 829 23.72 -22.70 -5.78
C PHE A 829 24.77 -23.81 -5.97
N GLY A 830 25.04 -24.19 -7.22
CA GLY A 830 26.09 -25.12 -7.55
C GLY A 830 27.49 -24.61 -7.13
N ALA A 831 27.77 -23.31 -7.30
CA ALA A 831 29.01 -22.71 -6.86
C ALA A 831 29.15 -22.65 -5.33
N LEU A 832 28.05 -22.37 -4.58
CA LEU A 832 28.07 -22.42 -3.12
C LEU A 832 28.40 -23.83 -2.61
N ARG A 833 27.73 -24.84 -3.18
CA ARG A 833 27.99 -26.25 -2.86
C ARG A 833 29.41 -26.67 -3.21
N SER A 834 29.86 -26.42 -4.43
CA SER A 834 31.20 -26.84 -4.90
C SER A 834 32.30 -26.23 -4.04
N ALA A 835 32.18 -24.94 -3.67
CA ALA A 835 33.12 -24.27 -2.79
C ALA A 835 33.11 -24.88 -1.38
N MET A 836 31.95 -25.32 -0.85
CA MET A 836 31.87 -25.99 0.46
C MET A 836 32.52 -27.38 0.40
N VAL A 837 32.24 -28.16 -0.63
CA VAL A 837 32.89 -29.47 -0.83
C VAL A 837 34.41 -29.32 -0.93
N GLN A 838 34.90 -28.35 -1.71
CA GLN A 838 36.33 -28.05 -1.81
C GLN A 838 36.95 -27.64 -0.47
N ALA A 839 36.22 -26.87 0.35
CA ALA A 839 36.65 -26.51 1.71
C ALA A 839 36.76 -27.77 2.62
N ILE A 840 35.79 -28.67 2.54
CA ILE A 840 35.78 -29.95 3.24
C ILE A 840 36.99 -30.79 2.80
N ASP A 841 37.25 -30.92 1.50
CA ASP A 841 38.34 -31.70 0.95
C ASP A 841 39.72 -31.16 1.36
N SER A 842 39.82 -29.86 1.55
CA SER A 842 41.06 -29.20 1.99
C SER A 842 41.25 -29.21 3.50
N HIS A 843 40.28 -29.70 4.28
CA HIS A 843 40.37 -29.71 5.75
C HIS A 843 41.26 -30.85 6.28
N PRO A 844 42.02 -30.66 7.37
CA PRO A 844 42.85 -31.73 7.96
C PRO A 844 42.09 -33.02 8.31
N GLN A 845 40.81 -32.96 8.53
CA GLN A 845 39.94 -34.11 8.81
C GLN A 845 39.03 -34.48 7.58
N ALA A 846 39.50 -34.23 6.38
CA ALA A 846 38.71 -34.40 5.16
C ALA A 846 37.97 -35.75 5.09
N ALA A 847 38.65 -36.87 5.37
CA ALA A 847 38.08 -38.22 5.32
C ALA A 847 36.84 -38.38 6.26
N ALA A 848 36.93 -37.86 7.49
CA ALA A 848 35.82 -37.91 8.44
C ALA A 848 34.66 -36.98 8.02
N LEU A 849 34.94 -35.79 7.46
CA LEU A 849 33.95 -34.86 6.97
C LEU A 849 33.26 -35.35 5.71
N GLN A 850 33.98 -36.01 4.81
CA GLN A 850 33.43 -36.68 3.62
C GLN A 850 32.47 -37.83 4.02
N ALA A 851 32.83 -38.59 5.06
CA ALA A 851 31.91 -39.65 5.58
C ALA A 851 30.60 -39.01 6.08
N LEU A 852 30.62 -37.85 6.73
CA LEU A 852 29.43 -37.10 7.17
C LEU A 852 28.65 -36.51 5.99
N LEU A 853 29.32 -36.02 4.96
CA LEU A 853 28.69 -35.49 3.75
C LEU A 853 27.88 -36.54 2.99
N HIS A 854 28.31 -37.80 3.03
CA HIS A 854 27.65 -38.95 2.35
C HIS A 854 26.76 -39.81 3.28
N ALA A 855 26.69 -39.45 4.58
CA ALA A 855 25.85 -40.17 5.53
C ALA A 855 24.35 -39.92 5.27
N PRO A 856 23.48 -40.92 5.55
CA PRO A 856 22.03 -40.71 5.51
C PRO A 856 21.61 -39.55 6.41
N VAL A 857 20.85 -38.58 5.90
CA VAL A 857 20.47 -37.36 6.61
C VAL A 857 19.13 -37.55 7.31
N GLY A 858 19.09 -37.47 8.63
CA GLY A 858 17.89 -37.42 9.45
C GLY A 858 17.47 -35.98 9.86
N LEU A 859 18.08 -34.96 9.26
CA LEU A 859 17.80 -33.56 9.59
C LEU A 859 16.68 -33.00 8.69
N SER A 860 15.64 -32.43 9.29
CA SER A 860 14.68 -31.57 8.57
C SER A 860 15.33 -30.22 8.22
N LEU A 861 14.77 -29.51 7.23
CA LEU A 861 15.24 -28.15 6.90
C LEU A 861 15.13 -27.22 8.13
N ALA A 862 14.11 -27.37 8.95
CA ALA A 862 13.94 -26.65 10.20
C ALA A 862 15.09 -26.89 11.16
N SER A 863 15.42 -28.17 11.43
CA SER A 863 16.54 -28.55 12.29
C SER A 863 17.89 -28.11 11.72
N ALA A 864 18.04 -28.08 10.39
CA ALA A 864 19.23 -27.57 9.73
C ALA A 864 19.42 -26.07 9.93
N ILE A 865 18.35 -25.29 9.88
CA ILE A 865 18.38 -23.85 10.14
C ILE A 865 18.76 -23.57 11.61
N ASP A 866 18.14 -24.28 12.56
CA ASP A 866 18.46 -24.16 13.98
C ASP A 866 19.92 -24.54 14.26
N LEU A 867 20.43 -25.58 13.61
CA LEU A 867 21.83 -26.01 13.72
C LEU A 867 22.79 -24.96 13.16
N ALA A 868 22.44 -24.30 12.05
CA ALA A 868 23.30 -23.34 11.37
C ALA A 868 23.36 -21.98 12.11
N LEU A 869 22.22 -21.46 12.55
CA LEU A 869 22.03 -20.07 12.98
C LEU A 869 21.54 -19.90 14.42
N GLY A 870 21.45 -21.00 15.17
CA GLY A 870 21.01 -21.06 16.58
C GLY A 870 19.54 -21.42 16.76
N ALA A 871 19.24 -22.13 17.85
CA ALA A 871 17.92 -22.66 18.19
C ALA A 871 16.89 -21.53 18.41
N GLY A 872 15.65 -21.75 18.00
CA GLY A 872 14.51 -20.85 18.24
C GLY A 872 14.07 -20.02 17.04
N LEU A 873 14.72 -20.19 15.89
CA LEU A 873 14.31 -19.53 14.64
C LEU A 873 13.08 -20.18 13.98
N LEU A 874 12.85 -21.46 14.31
CA LEU A 874 11.72 -22.24 13.79
C LEU A 874 11.02 -22.94 14.95
N CYS A 875 9.82 -22.53 15.32
CA CYS A 875 8.90 -23.48 15.96
C CYS A 875 8.56 -24.61 14.98
N ALA A 876 8.66 -25.85 15.43
CA ALA A 876 8.26 -26.99 14.66
C ALA A 876 6.86 -26.79 14.06
N PRO A 877 6.62 -27.16 12.80
CA PRO A 877 5.26 -27.23 12.31
C PRO A 877 4.54 -28.27 13.16
N ALA A 878 3.47 -27.86 13.83
CA ALA A 878 2.51 -28.80 14.38
C ALA A 878 2.05 -29.72 13.24
N CYS A 879 2.13 -31.00 13.47
CA CYS A 879 1.79 -32.08 12.58
C CYS A 879 0.63 -31.77 11.64
N CYS A 880 0.90 -31.78 10.35
CA CYS A 880 -0.12 -32.10 9.36
C CYS A 880 -0.28 -33.60 9.36
N ALA A 881 -1.36 -34.10 9.97
CA ALA A 881 -2.00 -35.31 9.59
C ALA A 881 -3.06 -35.00 8.54
#